data_82cf377bbee1a5a5d7329d3c17d862b2
#
_entry.id   82cf377bbee1a5a5d7329d3c17d862b2
#
_cell.length_a   1.000
_cell.length_b   1.000
_cell.length_c   1.000
_cell.angle_alpha   90.00
_cell.angle_beta   90.00
_cell.angle_gamma   90.00
#
_symmetry.space_group_name_H-M   'P 1'
#
loop_
_entity.id
_entity.type
_entity.pdbx_description
1 polymer ?
#
loop_
_entity_poly.entity_id
_entity_poly.type
_entity_poly.pdbx_seq_one_letter_code
_entity_poly.pdbx_strand_id
1 'polypeptide(L)'
;MIWRNLRKLGMSVLFLGIIPTAIHAATWFPLGPYGGDARSFAADPSNSKHLYMGTAIGWLYESNDGGSTWARLSRIDKRDDLVLRHILIDPRNPKRLVIGAYAVGSSDGGLYISDDAGRNWYAQAEMRGQSVRSMAQSLSDPDELVAGTLKGIYRSMDDGKHWQLISPEGSTEIHEVESLAIDPVDPKVIYAGTWHLPWKTVDGGEKWENIKQGLIDDSDVFSIIIDPAKPSVVYASACSGIYKSVDAAAQFKKIQGIPSTARRTRRLLQDPVHPETVYAGTTEGLYRTQDGGKTFIRMTGPDVIVNDVYVDPKNPDHVLLATDRGGVLRSEDGSFSFQASNTGFSAQQVTAFATDSQNQATVYAGVANVKEAGGVFRSVDGGVRWEQQSSGLGGHDVFSLVSTPVGTLLAGTEHGIFRLGESGWSNSGSVPPVATPTRVPAKPKPKAKAGAKPKATPVAYVLPQGTETAKKKPGAGSKRRAAAPAPVFSNLDAAVYSLVADGGTVYAATSEGLLRGDNDGHFWTPVSSFPMSDPHFVAADKTTVMVAGLKRIDLSLDAGTTWNKVNLPEDLKQVAAVAVDEQDNLWVGGHPGVFRSTDHGQSWAMVHNLFVTDVDGIFFDAASHRVLVASASSTITFAVSLPDSKVSYWETGWNLRFVRPVGNHLIGATMFDGMVVQPEMVVSAVSAAK
;
A
#
# COMPACT_ATOMS: atom_id res chain seq x y z
N MET A 1 46.38 -15.93 79.35
CA MET A 1 46.25 -14.51 79.70
C MET A 1 45.36 -13.88 78.66
N ILE A 2 44.13 -13.62 79.03
CA ILE A 2 43.39 -12.37 78.93
C ILE A 2 43.30 -11.85 77.46
N TRP A 3 42.09 -11.96 76.87
CA TRP A 3 41.25 -10.82 76.84
C TRP A 3 40.07 -10.87 75.93
N ARG A 4 39.06 -10.80 76.19
CA ARG A 4 37.87 -9.96 76.40
C ARG A 4 37.26 -9.35 75.12
N ASN A 5 36.00 -9.69 74.96
CA ASN A 5 34.83 -9.14 74.24
C ASN A 5 34.92 -7.67 73.81
N LEU A 6 34.46 -7.41 72.59
CA LEU A 6 33.73 -6.19 72.26
C LEU A 6 32.67 -6.53 71.13
N ARG A 7 31.43 -6.34 71.53
CA ARG A 7 30.26 -6.39 70.66
C ARG A 7 30.38 -5.26 69.64
N LYS A 8 30.27 -5.56 68.34
CA LYS A 8 29.98 -4.58 67.29
C LYS A 8 28.51 -4.68 66.94
N LEU A 9 27.77 -3.60 67.18
CA LEU A 9 26.45 -3.34 66.58
C LEU A 9 26.58 -3.43 65.08
N GLY A 10 25.86 -4.37 64.50
CA GLY A 10 25.62 -4.42 63.08
C GLY A 10 24.54 -3.43 62.70
N MET A 11 24.93 -2.33 62.07
CA MET A 11 24.02 -1.44 61.35
C MET A 11 23.78 -2.05 60.00
N SER A 12 22.66 -2.76 59.82
CA SER A 12 22.17 -3.22 58.52
C SER A 12 21.71 -1.97 57.76
N VAL A 13 22.51 -1.53 56.83
CA VAL A 13 22.07 -0.57 55.80
C VAL A 13 21.21 -1.34 54.83
N LEU A 14 19.89 -1.15 54.90
CA LEU A 14 18.94 -1.57 53.89
C LEU A 14 19.20 -0.73 52.67
N PHE A 15 19.89 -1.28 51.65
CA PHE A 15 19.87 -0.75 50.32
C PHE A 15 18.47 -1.02 49.74
N LEU A 16 17.57 -0.05 49.88
CA LEU A 16 16.40 0.00 48.98
C LEU A 16 16.96 0.26 47.58
N GLY A 17 17.11 -0.79 46.81
CA GLY A 17 17.28 -0.73 45.39
C GLY A 17 16.03 -0.08 44.80
N ILE A 18 16.13 1.18 44.42
CA ILE A 18 15.19 1.82 43.50
C ILE A 18 15.36 1.04 42.20
N ILE A 19 14.49 0.02 41.98
CA ILE A 19 14.30 -0.53 40.65
C ILE A 19 13.72 0.62 39.85
N PRO A 20 14.42 1.15 38.81
CA PRO A 20 13.78 2.07 37.90
C PRO A 20 12.63 1.29 37.27
N THR A 21 11.39 1.59 37.61
CA THR A 21 10.25 1.22 36.83
C THR A 21 10.53 1.82 35.45
N ALA A 22 10.94 0.99 34.51
CA ALA A 22 10.98 1.36 33.12
C ALA A 22 9.54 1.81 32.80
N ILE A 23 9.33 3.12 32.71
CA ILE A 23 8.13 3.68 32.14
C ILE A 23 8.22 3.24 30.68
N HIS A 24 7.54 2.16 30.33
CA HIS A 24 7.32 1.83 28.94
C HIS A 24 6.54 3.01 28.37
N ALA A 25 7.20 3.80 27.54
CA ALA A 25 6.53 4.84 26.78
C ALA A 25 5.37 4.14 26.05
N ALA A 26 4.15 4.62 26.28
CA ALA A 26 2.98 3.98 25.69
C ALA A 26 3.08 4.10 24.17
N THR A 27 3.13 2.98 23.47
CA THR A 27 3.15 2.92 22.00
C THR A 27 1.89 3.59 21.46
N TRP A 28 2.02 4.38 20.41
CA TRP A 28 0.89 5.01 19.74
C TRP A 28 -0.05 3.95 19.16
N PHE A 29 -1.36 4.23 19.18
CA PHE A 29 -2.38 3.27 18.79
C PHE A 29 -2.76 3.42 17.31
N PRO A 30 -2.95 2.30 16.57
CA PRO A 30 -3.48 2.33 15.21
C PRO A 30 -4.87 2.94 15.14
N LEU A 31 -5.09 3.81 14.16
CA LEU A 31 -6.37 4.48 13.88
C LEU A 31 -7.00 4.09 12.54
N GLY A 32 -6.28 3.43 11.63
CA GLY A 32 -6.70 3.24 10.25
C GLY A 32 -6.19 4.38 9.34
N PRO A 33 -6.80 4.68 8.19
CA PRO A 33 -7.96 3.97 7.64
C PRO A 33 -7.71 2.48 7.51
N TYR A 34 -8.74 1.68 7.75
CA TYR A 34 -8.62 0.22 7.74
C TYR A 34 -8.77 -0.35 6.34
N GLY A 35 -8.06 -1.46 6.08
CA GLY A 35 -7.98 -2.14 4.80
C GLY A 35 -6.56 -2.21 4.26
N GLY A 36 -6.42 -2.57 3.00
CA GLY A 36 -5.13 -2.72 2.32
C GLY A 36 -4.97 -4.12 1.75
N ASP A 37 -3.74 -4.59 1.63
CA ASP A 37 -3.40 -5.80 0.90
C ASP A 37 -3.35 -7.03 1.82
N ALA A 38 -4.48 -7.75 1.93
CA ALA A 38 -4.60 -9.04 2.60
C ALA A 38 -4.19 -10.18 1.64
N ARG A 39 -3.39 -11.15 2.10
CA ARG A 39 -2.76 -12.15 1.22
C ARG A 39 -3.17 -13.60 1.47
N SER A 40 -3.30 -14.01 2.70
CA SER A 40 -3.57 -15.41 3.05
C SER A 40 -4.32 -15.52 4.37
N PHE A 41 -5.07 -16.60 4.53
CA PHE A 41 -5.71 -16.97 5.78
C PHE A 41 -5.24 -18.34 6.25
N ALA A 42 -5.24 -18.52 7.57
CA ALA A 42 -5.20 -19.83 8.21
C ALA A 42 -6.11 -19.83 9.45
N ALA A 43 -6.89 -20.87 9.62
CA ALA A 43 -7.74 -21.04 10.80
C ALA A 43 -7.13 -22.05 11.76
N ASP A 44 -7.24 -21.80 13.06
CA ASP A 44 -6.92 -22.77 14.08
C ASP A 44 -7.84 -24.00 13.91
N PRO A 45 -7.29 -25.20 13.67
CA PRO A 45 -8.10 -26.41 13.46
C PRO A 45 -9.07 -26.75 14.60
N SER A 46 -8.73 -26.30 15.82
CA SER A 46 -9.57 -26.50 17.01
C SER A 46 -10.66 -25.44 17.18
N ASN A 47 -10.41 -24.23 16.64
CA ASN A 47 -11.29 -23.06 16.79
C ASN A 47 -11.38 -22.23 15.50
N SER A 48 -12.38 -22.47 14.67
CA SER A 48 -12.58 -21.78 13.39
C SER A 48 -12.80 -20.26 13.50
N LYS A 49 -13.06 -19.71 14.70
CA LYS A 49 -13.10 -18.27 14.94
C LYS A 49 -11.73 -17.64 15.19
N HIS A 50 -10.72 -18.47 15.51
CA HIS A 50 -9.34 -18.03 15.65
C HIS A 50 -8.63 -18.15 14.31
N LEU A 51 -8.31 -17.00 13.73
CA LEU A 51 -7.78 -16.88 12.39
C LEU A 51 -6.47 -16.09 12.39
N TYR A 52 -5.58 -16.45 11.49
CA TYR A 52 -4.41 -15.66 11.13
C TYR A 52 -4.57 -15.14 9.73
N MET A 53 -4.07 -13.92 9.50
CA MET A 53 -4.04 -13.28 8.18
C MET A 53 -2.65 -12.75 7.89
N GLY A 54 -2.08 -13.18 6.77
CA GLY A 54 -0.83 -12.66 6.21
C GLY A 54 -1.06 -11.46 5.29
N THR A 55 -0.12 -10.52 5.27
CA THR A 55 -0.16 -9.32 4.44
C THR A 55 0.98 -9.28 3.41
N ALA A 56 0.96 -8.28 2.52
CA ALA A 56 2.02 -8.03 1.55
C ALA A 56 3.23 -7.28 2.12
N ILE A 57 3.20 -6.89 3.39
CA ILE A 57 4.22 -6.06 4.05
C ILE A 57 4.81 -6.71 5.31
N GLY A 58 4.80 -8.04 5.36
CA GLY A 58 5.41 -8.83 6.42
C GLY A 58 4.66 -8.90 7.74
N TRP A 59 3.48 -8.29 7.86
CA TRP A 59 2.67 -8.37 9.06
C TRP A 59 1.78 -9.60 9.08
N LEU A 60 1.74 -10.26 10.23
CA LEU A 60 0.74 -11.25 10.61
C LEU A 60 -0.28 -10.59 11.53
N TYR A 61 -1.54 -10.76 11.20
CA TYR A 61 -2.69 -10.35 12.02
C TYR A 61 -3.42 -11.58 12.57
N GLU A 62 -4.07 -11.39 13.70
CA GLU A 62 -4.86 -12.39 14.42
C GLU A 62 -6.30 -11.89 14.58
N SER A 63 -7.27 -12.77 14.39
CA SER A 63 -8.68 -12.56 14.74
C SER A 63 -9.14 -13.66 15.68
N ASN A 64 -9.93 -13.30 16.70
CA ASN A 64 -10.53 -14.25 17.65
C ASN A 64 -12.07 -14.30 17.54
N ASP A 65 -12.63 -13.63 16.52
CA ASP A 65 -14.07 -13.47 16.33
C ASP A 65 -14.53 -13.81 14.90
N GLY A 66 -13.78 -14.69 14.21
CA GLY A 66 -14.10 -15.14 12.87
C GLY A 66 -13.85 -14.07 11.79
N GLY A 67 -12.85 -13.23 11.98
CA GLY A 67 -12.47 -12.20 11.01
C GLY A 67 -13.35 -10.95 11.06
N SER A 68 -14.12 -10.73 12.14
CA SER A 68 -14.88 -9.49 12.34
C SER A 68 -13.96 -8.34 12.73
N THR A 69 -12.96 -8.63 13.58
CA THR A 69 -11.91 -7.68 13.97
C THR A 69 -10.54 -8.35 13.91
N TRP A 70 -9.51 -7.54 13.70
CA TRP A 70 -8.14 -7.97 13.53
C TRP A 70 -7.21 -7.24 14.49
N ALA A 71 -6.29 -7.98 15.11
CA ALA A 71 -5.23 -7.43 15.92
C ALA A 71 -3.87 -7.72 15.25
N ARG A 72 -3.01 -6.74 15.20
CA ARG A 72 -1.65 -6.92 14.70
C ARG A 72 -0.86 -7.78 15.67
N LEU A 73 -0.30 -8.89 15.21
CA LEU A 73 0.37 -9.86 16.06
C LEU A 73 1.90 -9.70 16.03
N SER A 74 2.52 -9.87 14.85
CA SER A 74 3.97 -9.80 14.71
C SER A 74 4.39 -9.48 13.27
N ARG A 75 5.62 -8.99 13.10
CA ARG A 75 6.23 -8.76 11.79
C ARG A 75 7.32 -9.79 11.55
N ILE A 76 7.25 -10.46 10.41
CA ILE A 76 8.19 -11.51 10.05
C ILE A 76 9.55 -10.90 9.72
N ASP A 77 10.60 -11.34 10.43
CA ASP A 77 12.00 -10.93 10.23
C ASP A 77 12.23 -9.41 10.22
N LYS A 78 11.29 -8.65 10.79
CA LYS A 78 11.26 -7.17 10.77
C LYS A 78 11.30 -6.54 9.37
N ARG A 79 10.91 -7.31 8.34
CA ARG A 79 10.91 -6.89 6.94
C ARG A 79 9.55 -6.36 6.51
N ASP A 80 9.55 -5.37 5.62
CA ASP A 80 8.34 -4.74 5.04
C ASP A 80 8.14 -5.06 3.56
N ASP A 81 9.03 -5.83 2.99
CA ASP A 81 9.00 -6.29 1.61
C ASP A 81 8.51 -7.75 1.45
N LEU A 82 8.19 -8.44 2.57
CA LEU A 82 7.75 -9.83 2.54
C LEU A 82 6.25 -9.96 2.32
N VAL A 83 5.87 -10.70 1.30
CA VAL A 83 4.50 -11.17 1.08
C VAL A 83 4.32 -12.51 1.81
N LEU A 84 3.43 -12.54 2.80
CA LEU A 84 3.11 -13.75 3.56
C LEU A 84 2.06 -14.55 2.77
N ARG A 85 2.53 -15.44 1.89
CA ARG A 85 1.69 -16.10 0.89
C ARG A 85 0.92 -17.29 1.43
N HIS A 86 1.54 -18.07 2.32
CA HIS A 86 0.96 -19.27 2.91
C HIS A 86 1.24 -19.33 4.40
N ILE A 87 0.22 -19.70 5.16
CA ILE A 87 0.30 -19.95 6.60
C ILE A 87 -0.20 -21.37 6.83
N LEU A 88 0.63 -22.22 7.38
CA LEU A 88 0.25 -23.56 7.83
C LEU A 88 0.23 -23.60 9.35
N ILE A 89 -0.73 -24.31 9.91
CA ILE A 89 -0.90 -24.52 11.36
C ILE A 89 -0.84 -26.02 11.59
N ASP A 90 0.06 -26.48 12.47
CA ASP A 90 0.10 -27.90 12.82
C ASP A 90 -1.22 -28.30 13.50
N PRO A 91 -2.00 -29.24 12.94
CA PRO A 91 -3.30 -29.63 13.48
C PRO A 91 -3.20 -30.26 14.85
N ARG A 92 -2.03 -30.75 15.26
CA ARG A 92 -1.76 -31.37 16.59
C ARG A 92 -1.30 -30.32 17.62
N ASN A 93 -0.72 -29.21 17.16
CA ASN A 93 -0.21 -28.13 17.99
C ASN A 93 -0.50 -26.76 17.36
N PRO A 94 -1.67 -26.16 17.60
CA PRO A 94 -2.05 -24.87 16.99
C PRO A 94 -1.13 -23.69 17.33
N LYS A 95 -0.18 -23.85 18.26
CA LYS A 95 0.84 -22.83 18.52
C LYS A 95 1.98 -22.86 17.50
N ARG A 96 2.12 -23.96 16.77
CA ARG A 96 3.13 -24.11 15.75
C ARG A 96 2.60 -23.64 14.40
N LEU A 97 3.24 -22.59 13.88
CA LEU A 97 2.94 -22.01 12.60
C LEU A 97 4.16 -22.09 11.67
N VAL A 98 3.90 -22.32 10.39
CA VAL A 98 4.92 -22.24 9.34
C VAL A 98 4.44 -21.26 8.28
N ILE A 99 5.22 -20.21 7.99
CA ILE A 99 4.90 -19.21 6.97
C ILE A 99 5.87 -19.33 5.82
N GLY A 100 5.33 -19.46 4.61
CA GLY A 100 6.04 -19.30 3.36
C GLY A 100 5.91 -17.86 2.86
N ALA A 101 7.05 -17.22 2.62
CA ALA A 101 7.09 -15.82 2.19
C ALA A 101 8.06 -15.60 1.01
N TYR A 102 7.78 -14.54 0.24
CA TYR A 102 8.65 -14.05 -0.81
C TYR A 102 8.74 -12.53 -0.77
N ALA A 103 9.86 -11.98 -1.26
CA ALA A 103 10.04 -10.53 -1.38
C ALA A 103 9.59 -10.04 -2.76
N VAL A 104 8.91 -8.89 -2.78
CA VAL A 104 8.42 -8.27 -4.02
C VAL A 104 9.62 -7.81 -4.88
N GLY A 105 9.58 -8.14 -6.16
CA GLY A 105 10.60 -7.69 -7.13
C GLY A 105 11.97 -8.36 -7.00
N SER A 106 12.07 -9.43 -6.19
CA SER A 106 13.32 -10.18 -6.03
C SER A 106 13.08 -11.69 -5.95
N SER A 107 14.14 -12.48 -6.02
CA SER A 107 14.08 -13.92 -5.80
C SER A 107 14.21 -14.33 -4.32
N ASP A 108 14.27 -13.35 -3.41
CA ASP A 108 14.44 -13.54 -1.98
C ASP A 108 13.15 -13.94 -1.28
N GLY A 109 13.26 -14.43 -0.04
CA GLY A 109 12.17 -14.89 0.80
C GLY A 109 12.64 -15.96 1.78
N GLY A 110 11.72 -16.82 2.20
CA GLY A 110 12.06 -17.92 3.10
C GLY A 110 10.87 -18.62 3.71
N LEU A 111 11.19 -19.59 4.57
CA LEU A 111 10.27 -20.18 5.53
C LEU A 111 10.58 -19.67 6.91
N TYR A 112 9.51 -19.36 7.64
CA TYR A 112 9.58 -18.86 9.01
C TYR A 112 8.69 -19.72 9.90
N ILE A 113 9.21 -20.07 11.08
CA ILE A 113 8.54 -20.97 12.01
C ILE A 113 8.33 -20.23 13.33
N SER A 114 7.14 -20.42 13.91
CA SER A 114 6.78 -20.00 15.26
C SER A 114 6.28 -21.22 16.06
N ASP A 115 6.70 -21.32 17.31
CA ASP A 115 6.22 -22.33 18.27
C ASP A 115 5.36 -21.70 19.40
N ASP A 116 5.04 -20.40 19.28
CA ASP A 116 4.30 -19.62 20.29
C ASP A 116 3.09 -18.86 19.73
N ALA A 117 2.42 -19.47 18.76
CA ALA A 117 1.23 -18.92 18.09
C ALA A 117 1.52 -17.58 17.37
N GLY A 118 2.65 -17.49 16.70
CA GLY A 118 2.98 -16.37 15.83
C GLY A 118 3.57 -15.15 16.54
N ARG A 119 3.93 -15.24 17.84
CA ARG A 119 4.51 -14.11 18.57
C ARG A 119 5.98 -13.90 18.25
N ASN A 120 6.75 -14.99 18.18
CA ASN A 120 8.16 -14.98 17.82
C ASN A 120 8.43 -15.93 16.65
N TRP A 121 9.41 -15.57 15.81
CA TRP A 121 9.73 -16.27 14.58
C TRP A 121 11.20 -16.53 14.46
N TYR A 122 11.55 -17.67 13.86
CA TYR A 122 12.88 -17.96 13.39
C TYR A 122 12.86 -18.40 11.92
N ALA A 123 13.84 -17.92 11.15
CA ALA A 123 13.98 -18.30 9.75
C ALA A 123 14.56 -19.69 9.63
N GLN A 124 13.97 -20.53 8.77
CA GLN A 124 14.51 -21.86 8.45
C GLN A 124 15.76 -21.72 7.57
N ALA A 125 16.89 -22.24 8.08
CA ALA A 125 18.19 -21.98 7.49
C ALA A 125 18.36 -22.51 6.05
N GLU A 126 17.83 -23.69 5.77
CA GLU A 126 17.90 -24.37 4.46
C GLU A 126 17.02 -23.69 3.40
N MET A 127 16.02 -22.93 3.84
CA MET A 127 15.07 -22.22 2.98
C MET A 127 15.33 -20.71 2.91
N ARG A 128 16.42 -20.24 3.51
CA ARG A 128 16.79 -18.83 3.47
C ARG A 128 17.10 -18.37 2.05
N GLY A 129 16.55 -17.24 1.64
CA GLY A 129 16.72 -16.70 0.30
C GLY A 129 15.95 -17.47 -0.78
N GLN A 130 15.01 -18.34 -0.40
CA GLN A 130 14.10 -19.00 -1.33
C GLN A 130 12.78 -18.24 -1.39
N SER A 131 12.38 -17.80 -2.57
CA SER A 131 11.08 -17.17 -2.81
C SER A 131 9.98 -18.24 -2.73
N VAL A 132 9.36 -18.42 -1.55
CA VAL A 132 8.34 -19.45 -1.34
C VAL A 132 6.99 -18.96 -1.85
N ARG A 133 6.48 -19.62 -2.90
CA ARG A 133 5.26 -19.24 -3.63
C ARG A 133 4.07 -20.10 -3.27
N SER A 134 4.30 -21.35 -2.86
CA SER A 134 3.26 -22.30 -2.51
C SER A 134 3.71 -23.22 -1.39
N MET A 135 2.74 -23.73 -0.60
CA MET A 135 2.97 -24.72 0.44
C MET A 135 1.77 -25.65 0.56
N ALA A 136 2.03 -26.88 0.93
CA ALA A 136 1.00 -27.83 1.33
C ALA A 136 1.49 -28.70 2.51
N GLN A 137 0.55 -29.12 3.36
CA GLN A 137 0.77 -30.07 4.44
C GLN A 137 -0.05 -31.33 4.16
N SER A 138 0.52 -32.47 4.42
CA SER A 138 -0.19 -33.75 4.26
C SER A 138 -1.29 -33.89 5.30
N LEU A 139 -2.47 -34.36 4.88
CA LEU A 139 -3.59 -34.66 5.77
C LEU A 139 -3.38 -36.01 6.49
N SER A 140 -2.72 -36.97 5.84
CA SER A 140 -2.44 -38.28 6.39
C SER A 140 -1.20 -38.33 7.28
N ASP A 141 -0.23 -37.47 7.03
CA ASP A 141 0.99 -37.32 7.83
C ASP A 141 1.35 -35.83 8.00
N PRO A 142 0.87 -35.17 9.07
CA PRO A 142 1.13 -33.75 9.29
C PRO A 142 2.60 -33.35 9.46
N ASP A 143 3.53 -34.29 9.67
CA ASP A 143 4.97 -34.02 9.68
C ASP A 143 5.51 -33.77 8.27
N GLU A 144 4.76 -34.17 7.25
CA GLU A 144 5.14 -33.97 5.87
C GLU A 144 4.62 -32.65 5.31
N LEU A 145 5.55 -31.79 4.92
CA LEU A 145 5.30 -30.48 4.29
C LEU A 145 6.02 -30.41 2.94
N VAL A 146 5.42 -29.70 2.00
CA VAL A 146 6.07 -29.34 0.74
C VAL A 146 6.02 -27.84 0.51
N ALA A 147 7.08 -27.29 -0.08
CA ALA A 147 7.21 -25.87 -0.41
C ALA A 147 7.66 -25.71 -1.86
N GLY A 148 6.92 -24.93 -2.62
CA GLY A 148 7.23 -24.55 -3.99
C GLY A 148 7.91 -23.19 -4.02
N THR A 149 9.02 -23.11 -4.74
CA THR A 149 9.82 -21.90 -4.85
C THR A 149 10.07 -21.54 -6.32
N LEU A 150 10.73 -20.41 -6.57
CA LEU A 150 11.19 -20.07 -7.92
C LEU A 150 12.20 -21.08 -8.49
N LYS A 151 12.87 -21.88 -7.63
CA LYS A 151 13.93 -22.80 -8.05
C LYS A 151 13.51 -24.26 -8.09
N GLY A 152 12.35 -24.62 -7.53
CA GLY A 152 11.87 -25.99 -7.49
C GLY A 152 11.04 -26.30 -6.25
N ILE A 153 10.89 -27.59 -5.96
CA ILE A 153 10.02 -28.12 -4.90
C ILE A 153 10.88 -28.71 -3.79
N TYR A 154 10.67 -28.27 -2.58
CA TYR A 154 11.30 -28.76 -1.37
C TYR A 154 10.29 -29.54 -0.53
N ARG A 155 10.77 -30.56 0.19
CA ARG A 155 9.98 -31.41 1.07
C ARG A 155 10.62 -31.51 2.44
N SER A 156 9.81 -31.46 3.48
CA SER A 156 10.16 -31.80 4.86
C SER A 156 9.37 -33.03 5.28
N MET A 157 9.98 -33.90 6.10
CA MET A 157 9.38 -35.09 6.70
C MET A 157 9.37 -35.01 8.22
N ASP A 158 9.69 -33.87 8.80
CA ASP A 158 9.89 -33.67 10.23
C ASP A 158 9.30 -32.35 10.74
N ASP A 159 8.14 -31.99 10.17
CA ASP A 159 7.36 -30.80 10.54
C ASP A 159 8.15 -29.49 10.29
N GLY A 160 8.83 -29.42 9.13
CA GLY A 160 9.54 -28.23 8.64
C GLY A 160 10.90 -27.99 9.27
N LYS A 161 11.47 -28.92 10.04
CA LYS A 161 12.79 -28.74 10.66
C LYS A 161 13.94 -28.89 9.66
N HIS A 162 13.80 -29.83 8.71
CA HIS A 162 14.75 -30.03 7.63
C HIS A 162 14.03 -30.07 6.28
N TRP A 163 14.66 -29.52 5.25
CA TRP A 163 14.10 -29.43 3.91
C TRP A 163 15.05 -29.97 2.86
N GLN A 164 14.54 -30.77 1.96
CA GLN A 164 15.28 -31.36 0.85
C GLN A 164 14.64 -30.98 -0.48
N LEU A 165 15.44 -30.58 -1.46
CA LEU A 165 15.00 -30.42 -2.84
C LEU A 165 14.61 -31.78 -3.42
N ILE A 166 13.35 -31.91 -3.90
CA ILE A 166 12.80 -33.13 -4.48
C ILE A 166 12.48 -33.01 -5.96
N SER A 167 12.54 -31.81 -6.54
CA SER A 167 12.52 -31.62 -7.99
C SER A 167 13.94 -31.68 -8.55
N PRO A 168 14.13 -31.95 -9.87
CA PRO A 168 15.46 -31.95 -10.47
C PRO A 168 16.14 -30.60 -10.31
N GLU A 169 17.36 -30.60 -9.81
CA GLU A 169 18.13 -29.38 -9.58
C GLU A 169 18.40 -28.63 -10.89
N GLY A 170 18.13 -27.31 -10.91
CA GLY A 170 18.30 -26.48 -12.10
C GLY A 170 17.33 -26.80 -13.23
N SER A 171 16.20 -27.47 -12.95
CA SER A 171 15.19 -27.80 -13.95
C SER A 171 14.68 -26.52 -14.64
N THR A 172 14.63 -26.55 -15.97
CA THR A 172 14.00 -25.51 -16.79
C THR A 172 12.49 -25.70 -16.93
N GLU A 173 11.96 -26.84 -16.45
CA GLU A 173 10.53 -27.20 -16.53
C GLU A 173 9.84 -27.09 -15.17
N ILE A 174 10.49 -27.56 -14.09
CA ILE A 174 9.91 -27.56 -12.73
C ILE A 174 10.57 -26.45 -11.92
N HIS A 175 10.16 -25.22 -12.16
CA HIS A 175 10.53 -24.02 -11.42
C HIS A 175 9.34 -23.05 -11.38
N GLU A 176 9.46 -21.94 -10.64
CA GLU A 176 8.33 -21.01 -10.41
C GLU A 176 7.06 -21.77 -9.99
N VAL A 177 7.17 -22.50 -8.87
CA VAL A 177 6.13 -23.42 -8.42
C VAL A 177 5.06 -22.64 -7.64
N GLU A 178 3.98 -22.25 -8.35
CA GLU A 178 2.92 -21.39 -7.83
C GLU A 178 1.86 -22.15 -7.01
N SER A 179 1.78 -23.47 -7.15
CA SER A 179 0.80 -24.30 -6.44
C SER A 179 1.31 -25.69 -6.13
N LEU A 180 0.93 -26.20 -4.96
CA LEU A 180 1.21 -27.56 -4.51
C LEU A 180 -0.05 -28.18 -3.86
N ALA A 181 -0.24 -29.49 -4.09
CA ALA A 181 -1.22 -30.28 -3.36
C ALA A 181 -0.65 -31.67 -3.09
N ILE A 182 -0.88 -32.18 -1.88
CA ILE A 182 -0.53 -33.55 -1.46
C ILE A 182 -1.79 -34.38 -1.46
N ASP A 183 -1.72 -35.60 -1.96
CA ASP A 183 -2.85 -36.53 -1.90
C ASP A 183 -3.25 -36.78 -0.44
N PRO A 184 -4.53 -36.69 -0.09
CA PRO A 184 -4.99 -36.81 1.30
C PRO A 184 -4.77 -38.19 1.93
N VAL A 185 -4.52 -39.22 1.11
CA VAL A 185 -4.38 -40.62 1.55
C VAL A 185 -2.92 -41.11 1.43
N ASP A 186 -2.26 -40.80 0.30
CA ASP A 186 -0.86 -41.19 0.05
C ASP A 186 0.02 -39.96 -0.07
N PRO A 187 0.81 -39.62 0.97
CA PRO A 187 1.62 -38.41 0.98
C PRO A 187 2.79 -38.43 -0.05
N LYS A 188 3.08 -39.57 -0.66
CA LYS A 188 4.05 -39.66 -1.77
C LYS A 188 3.52 -39.11 -3.07
N VAL A 189 2.19 -38.95 -3.18
CA VAL A 189 1.56 -38.39 -4.36
C VAL A 189 1.43 -36.89 -4.21
N ILE A 190 2.24 -36.14 -4.98
CA ILE A 190 2.29 -34.68 -4.92
C ILE A 190 2.03 -34.12 -6.31
N TYR A 191 1.17 -33.11 -6.36
CA TYR A 191 0.87 -32.32 -7.57
C TYR A 191 1.51 -30.95 -7.45
N ALA A 192 2.10 -30.46 -8.55
CA ALA A 192 2.72 -29.16 -8.62
C ALA A 192 2.23 -28.39 -9.85
N GLY A 193 1.78 -27.15 -9.64
CA GLY A 193 1.51 -26.18 -10.68
C GLY A 193 2.70 -25.24 -10.82
N THR A 194 3.23 -25.15 -12.05
CA THR A 194 4.41 -24.35 -12.35
C THR A 194 4.08 -23.24 -13.36
N TRP A 195 5.06 -22.40 -13.69
CA TRP A 195 4.98 -21.42 -14.76
C TRP A 195 4.62 -22.04 -16.12
N HIS A 196 4.93 -23.36 -16.28
CA HIS A 196 4.67 -24.13 -17.50
C HIS A 196 4.14 -25.51 -17.13
N LEU A 197 2.82 -25.68 -17.20
CA LEU A 197 2.08 -26.92 -17.03
C LEU A 197 2.10 -27.52 -15.59
N PRO A 198 1.23 -28.48 -15.30
CA PRO A 198 1.22 -29.19 -14.04
C PRO A 198 2.06 -30.46 -14.08
N TRP A 199 2.64 -30.80 -12.93
CA TRP A 199 3.49 -31.96 -12.72
C TRP A 199 2.94 -32.82 -11.58
N LYS A 200 3.27 -34.11 -11.61
CA LYS A 200 2.89 -35.07 -10.59
C LYS A 200 4.06 -36.00 -10.28
N THR A 201 4.23 -36.33 -9.01
CA THR A 201 5.01 -37.47 -8.55
C THR A 201 4.11 -38.47 -7.81
N VAL A 202 4.48 -39.75 -7.81
CA VAL A 202 3.81 -40.84 -7.04
C VAL A 202 4.77 -41.58 -6.13
N ASP A 203 6.03 -41.15 -6.07
CA ASP A 203 7.12 -41.76 -5.31
C ASP A 203 7.81 -40.78 -4.35
N GLY A 204 7.14 -39.65 -4.04
CA GLY A 204 7.65 -38.66 -3.10
C GLY A 204 8.69 -37.71 -3.67
N GLY A 205 8.73 -37.59 -5.00
CA GLY A 205 9.60 -36.66 -5.70
C GLY A 205 10.83 -37.30 -6.37
N GLU A 206 10.97 -38.63 -6.34
CA GLU A 206 12.04 -39.31 -7.07
C GLU A 206 11.90 -39.16 -8.58
N LYS A 207 10.65 -39.19 -9.07
CA LYS A 207 10.29 -38.95 -10.48
C LYS A 207 9.12 -38.03 -10.59
N TRP A 208 9.15 -37.15 -11.60
CA TRP A 208 8.09 -36.22 -11.91
C TRP A 208 7.59 -36.45 -13.35
N GLU A 209 6.28 -36.51 -13.50
CA GLU A 209 5.60 -36.67 -14.77
C GLU A 209 4.75 -35.44 -15.08
N ASN A 210 4.79 -34.99 -16.32
CA ASN A 210 3.93 -33.92 -16.79
C ASN A 210 2.51 -34.45 -17.00
N ILE A 211 1.50 -33.83 -16.37
CA ILE A 211 0.10 -34.25 -16.39
C ILE A 211 -0.76 -33.30 -17.24
N LYS A 212 -0.33 -32.96 -18.42
CA LYS A 212 -0.94 -31.96 -19.28
C LYS A 212 -2.14 -32.43 -20.13
N GLN A 213 -2.51 -33.70 -20.08
CA GLN A 213 -3.56 -34.25 -20.97
C GLN A 213 -4.89 -33.51 -20.76
N GLY A 214 -5.35 -32.83 -21.81
CA GLY A 214 -6.59 -32.05 -21.83
C GLY A 214 -6.41 -30.58 -21.38
N LEU A 215 -5.24 -30.16 -20.95
CA LEU A 215 -4.89 -28.73 -20.80
C LEU A 215 -4.38 -28.16 -22.13
N ILE A 216 -4.54 -26.87 -22.29
CA ILE A 216 -3.89 -26.13 -23.38
C ILE A 216 -2.39 -26.04 -23.04
N ASP A 217 -1.52 -26.40 -23.99
CA ASP A 217 -0.08 -26.27 -23.88
C ASP A 217 0.32 -24.80 -23.58
N ASP A 218 1.44 -24.61 -22.90
CA ASP A 218 1.96 -23.30 -22.51
C ASP A 218 1.04 -22.53 -21.54
N SER A 219 0.60 -23.22 -20.49
CA SER A 219 -0.28 -22.65 -19.48
C SER A 219 0.37 -22.65 -18.10
N ASP A 220 0.57 -21.45 -17.52
CA ASP A 220 0.89 -21.30 -16.08
C ASP A 220 -0.23 -21.89 -15.24
N VAL A 221 0.12 -22.64 -14.18
CA VAL A 221 -0.85 -23.26 -13.28
C VAL A 221 -0.76 -22.65 -11.89
N PHE A 222 -1.76 -21.84 -11.54
CA PHE A 222 -1.75 -21.01 -10.34
C PHE A 222 -2.30 -21.68 -9.08
N SER A 223 -3.19 -22.67 -9.25
CA SER A 223 -3.79 -23.40 -8.12
C SER A 223 -4.19 -24.80 -8.51
N ILE A 224 -3.80 -25.78 -7.72
CA ILE A 224 -4.25 -27.18 -7.82
C ILE A 224 -4.86 -27.57 -6.46
N ILE A 225 -6.02 -28.23 -6.49
CA ILE A 225 -6.65 -28.80 -5.32
C ILE A 225 -7.11 -30.22 -5.61
N ILE A 226 -7.12 -31.06 -4.56
CA ILE A 226 -7.56 -32.44 -4.59
C ILE A 226 -8.77 -32.55 -3.66
N ASP A 227 -9.82 -33.21 -4.11
CA ASP A 227 -10.99 -33.54 -3.27
C ASP A 227 -10.55 -34.50 -2.13
N PRO A 228 -10.62 -34.07 -0.84
CA PRO A 228 -10.12 -34.89 0.25
C PRO A 228 -10.90 -36.17 0.49
N ALA A 229 -12.17 -36.21 0.09
CA ALA A 229 -13.01 -37.40 0.18
C ALA A 229 -12.91 -38.31 -1.04
N LYS A 230 -12.49 -37.75 -2.18
CA LYS A 230 -12.37 -38.46 -3.44
C LYS A 230 -11.11 -38.02 -4.22
N PRO A 231 -9.92 -38.55 -3.86
CA PRO A 231 -8.64 -38.09 -4.40
C PRO A 231 -8.47 -38.22 -5.92
N SER A 232 -9.33 -39.00 -6.59
CA SER A 232 -9.38 -39.04 -8.04
C SER A 232 -9.93 -37.74 -8.68
N VAL A 233 -10.57 -36.87 -7.90
CA VAL A 233 -11.05 -35.56 -8.37
C VAL A 233 -10.02 -34.50 -8.06
N VAL A 234 -9.50 -33.89 -9.13
CA VAL A 234 -8.48 -32.83 -9.07
C VAL A 234 -8.98 -31.65 -9.88
N TYR A 235 -8.86 -30.44 -9.31
CA TYR A 235 -9.08 -29.19 -10.02
C TYR A 235 -7.75 -28.47 -10.22
N ALA A 236 -7.57 -27.87 -11.38
CA ALA A 236 -6.41 -27.05 -11.70
C ALA A 236 -6.85 -25.74 -12.34
N SER A 237 -6.32 -24.62 -11.89
CA SER A 237 -6.50 -23.34 -12.54
C SER A 237 -5.24 -22.99 -13.35
N ALA A 238 -5.45 -22.69 -14.62
CA ALA A 238 -4.38 -22.28 -15.52
C ALA A 238 -4.71 -20.94 -16.17
N CYS A 239 -3.73 -20.29 -16.80
CA CYS A 239 -3.99 -19.04 -17.54
C CYS A 239 -5.00 -19.24 -18.68
N SER A 240 -5.21 -20.47 -19.12
CA SER A 240 -6.19 -20.86 -20.13
C SER A 240 -7.59 -21.16 -19.57
N GLY A 241 -7.78 -21.22 -18.25
CA GLY A 241 -9.05 -21.47 -17.57
C GLY A 241 -8.94 -22.45 -16.41
N ILE A 242 -10.10 -22.89 -15.89
CA ILE A 242 -10.16 -23.92 -14.84
C ILE A 242 -10.46 -25.27 -15.49
N TYR A 243 -9.85 -26.31 -14.97
CA TYR A 243 -9.94 -27.68 -15.42
C TYR A 243 -10.28 -28.61 -14.27
N LYS A 244 -10.99 -29.69 -14.57
CA LYS A 244 -11.34 -30.76 -13.65
C LYS A 244 -10.90 -32.09 -14.23
N SER A 245 -10.28 -32.91 -13.41
CA SER A 245 -10.07 -34.35 -13.65
C SER A 245 -10.93 -35.17 -12.69
N VAL A 246 -11.30 -36.39 -13.05
CA VAL A 246 -11.99 -37.38 -12.23
C VAL A 246 -11.24 -38.71 -12.13
N ASP A 247 -10.04 -38.74 -12.66
CA ASP A 247 -9.15 -39.90 -12.80
C ASP A 247 -7.73 -39.62 -12.33
N ALA A 248 -7.62 -38.87 -11.20
CA ALA A 248 -6.35 -38.49 -10.57
C ALA A 248 -5.36 -37.75 -11.50
N ALA A 249 -5.92 -36.84 -12.30
CA ALA A 249 -5.22 -35.99 -13.29
C ALA A 249 -4.67 -36.75 -14.51
N ALA A 250 -5.16 -37.96 -14.83
CA ALA A 250 -4.81 -38.61 -16.06
C ALA A 250 -5.39 -37.87 -17.28
N GLN A 251 -6.58 -37.29 -17.15
CA GLN A 251 -7.21 -36.44 -18.15
C GLN A 251 -7.91 -35.25 -17.51
N PHE A 252 -7.62 -34.05 -17.96
CA PHE A 252 -8.33 -32.84 -17.59
C PHE A 252 -9.42 -32.46 -18.63
N LYS A 253 -10.51 -31.87 -18.14
CA LYS A 253 -11.56 -31.26 -18.97
C LYS A 253 -11.76 -29.82 -18.53
N LYS A 254 -11.74 -28.89 -19.48
CA LYS A 254 -11.97 -27.46 -19.21
C LYS A 254 -13.39 -27.23 -18.70
N ILE A 255 -13.52 -26.47 -17.64
CA ILE A 255 -14.77 -26.03 -17.05
C ILE A 255 -15.17 -24.68 -17.68
N GLN A 256 -16.47 -24.44 -17.80
CA GLN A 256 -17.01 -23.22 -18.38
C GLN A 256 -17.48 -22.22 -17.30
N GLY A 257 -17.74 -20.97 -17.70
CA GLY A 257 -18.37 -19.95 -16.86
C GLY A 257 -17.43 -18.89 -16.29
N ILE A 258 -16.11 -19.05 -16.45
CA ILE A 258 -15.15 -18.00 -16.11
C ILE A 258 -14.62 -17.38 -17.41
N PRO A 259 -14.75 -16.07 -17.62
CA PRO A 259 -14.30 -15.40 -18.83
C PRO A 259 -12.77 -15.42 -18.96
N SER A 260 -12.28 -15.34 -20.18
CA SER A 260 -10.83 -15.35 -20.46
C SER A 260 -10.10 -14.12 -19.94
N THR A 261 -10.80 -13.06 -19.54
CA THR A 261 -10.24 -11.87 -18.90
C THR A 261 -9.86 -12.14 -17.44
N ALA A 262 -10.64 -12.95 -16.72
CA ALA A 262 -10.36 -13.40 -15.36
C ALA A 262 -9.33 -14.57 -15.34
N ARG A 263 -8.22 -14.40 -16.09
CA ARG A 263 -7.30 -15.50 -16.42
C ARG A 263 -6.47 -16.03 -15.28
N ARG A 264 -6.21 -15.21 -14.23
CA ARG A 264 -5.38 -15.65 -13.11
C ARG A 264 -6.28 -15.99 -11.94
N THR A 265 -6.65 -17.25 -11.82
CA THR A 265 -7.30 -17.78 -10.62
C THR A 265 -6.21 -18.09 -9.60
N ARG A 266 -6.02 -17.18 -8.66
CA ARG A 266 -4.96 -17.26 -7.63
C ARG A 266 -5.23 -18.35 -6.60
N ARG A 267 -6.51 -18.65 -6.35
CA ARG A 267 -6.92 -19.62 -5.35
C ARG A 267 -8.14 -20.42 -5.82
N LEU A 268 -8.02 -21.73 -5.82
CA LEU A 268 -9.15 -22.66 -5.79
C LEU A 268 -9.34 -23.14 -4.37
N LEU A 269 -10.59 -23.24 -3.91
CA LEU A 269 -10.95 -23.82 -2.63
C LEU A 269 -12.24 -24.61 -2.78
N GLN A 270 -12.23 -25.89 -2.39
CA GLN A 270 -13.44 -26.70 -2.26
C GLN A 270 -14.06 -26.44 -0.88
N ASP A 271 -15.38 -26.26 -0.84
CA ASP A 271 -16.13 -26.13 0.40
C ASP A 271 -15.93 -27.40 1.24
N PRO A 272 -15.49 -27.27 2.50
CA PRO A 272 -15.18 -28.43 3.34
C PRO A 272 -16.40 -29.28 3.71
N VAL A 273 -17.61 -28.74 3.56
CA VAL A 273 -18.89 -29.42 3.91
C VAL A 273 -19.64 -29.81 2.66
N HIS A 274 -19.59 -29.01 1.60
CA HIS A 274 -20.31 -29.21 0.35
C HIS A 274 -19.33 -29.40 -0.81
N PRO A 275 -18.81 -30.61 -1.07
CA PRO A 275 -17.73 -30.82 -2.03
C PRO A 275 -18.09 -30.47 -3.50
N GLU A 276 -19.37 -30.35 -3.84
CA GLU A 276 -19.80 -29.85 -5.16
C GLU A 276 -19.66 -28.32 -5.27
N THR A 277 -19.42 -27.61 -4.15
CA THR A 277 -19.15 -26.18 -4.13
C THR A 277 -17.65 -25.94 -4.21
N VAL A 278 -17.22 -25.21 -5.23
CA VAL A 278 -15.81 -24.78 -5.39
C VAL A 278 -15.77 -23.28 -5.65
N TYR A 279 -14.92 -22.63 -4.91
CA TYR A 279 -14.61 -21.21 -5.03
C TYR A 279 -13.38 -21.01 -5.91
N ALA A 280 -13.41 -19.98 -6.74
CA ALA A 280 -12.29 -19.57 -7.56
C ALA A 280 -12.04 -18.07 -7.35
N GLY A 281 -11.01 -17.75 -6.58
CA GLY A 281 -10.52 -16.40 -6.36
C GLY A 281 -9.68 -15.93 -7.54
N THR A 282 -10.16 -14.94 -8.29
CA THR A 282 -9.54 -14.48 -9.53
C THR A 282 -9.09 -13.03 -9.45
N THR A 283 -8.45 -12.55 -10.51
CA THR A 283 -8.12 -11.13 -10.70
C THR A 283 -9.32 -10.27 -11.10
N GLU A 284 -10.48 -10.88 -11.37
CA GLU A 284 -11.73 -10.20 -11.73
C GLU A 284 -12.93 -10.73 -10.92
N GLY A 285 -12.75 -10.86 -9.62
CA GLY A 285 -13.79 -11.26 -8.68
C GLY A 285 -13.66 -12.70 -8.16
N LEU A 286 -14.54 -13.01 -7.23
CA LEU A 286 -14.80 -14.37 -6.78
C LEU A 286 -15.81 -15.04 -7.71
N TYR A 287 -15.51 -16.25 -8.14
CA TYR A 287 -16.46 -17.12 -8.80
C TYR A 287 -16.75 -18.34 -7.93
N ARG A 288 -17.97 -18.85 -7.99
CA ARG A 288 -18.42 -20.03 -7.25
C ARG A 288 -19.20 -20.97 -8.17
N THR A 289 -18.96 -22.25 -8.04
CA THR A 289 -19.82 -23.32 -8.56
C THR A 289 -20.50 -24.06 -7.39
N GLN A 290 -21.68 -24.61 -7.60
CA GLN A 290 -22.39 -25.47 -6.66
C GLN A 290 -22.79 -26.81 -7.30
N ASP A 291 -22.28 -27.10 -8.50
CA ASP A 291 -22.61 -28.28 -9.30
C ASP A 291 -21.36 -29.07 -9.74
N GLY A 292 -20.30 -28.97 -8.93
CA GLY A 292 -19.04 -29.67 -9.17
C GLY A 292 -18.27 -29.15 -10.37
N GLY A 293 -18.45 -27.87 -10.72
CA GLY A 293 -17.71 -27.18 -11.77
C GLY A 293 -18.38 -27.23 -13.13
N LYS A 294 -19.64 -27.55 -13.25
CA LYS A 294 -20.37 -27.48 -14.54
C LYS A 294 -20.64 -26.00 -14.89
N THR A 295 -20.99 -25.19 -13.90
CA THR A 295 -21.22 -23.74 -14.06
C THR A 295 -20.53 -22.97 -12.96
N PHE A 296 -19.93 -21.82 -13.32
CA PHE A 296 -19.40 -20.84 -12.36
C PHE A 296 -20.17 -19.53 -12.49
N ILE A 297 -20.50 -18.94 -11.35
CA ILE A 297 -21.18 -17.65 -11.24
C ILE A 297 -20.28 -16.70 -10.48
N ARG A 298 -20.16 -15.46 -10.96
CA ARG A 298 -19.39 -14.42 -10.28
C ARG A 298 -20.19 -13.89 -9.09
N MET A 299 -19.54 -13.85 -7.92
CA MET A 299 -20.14 -13.49 -6.64
C MET A 299 -19.78 -12.09 -6.17
N THR A 300 -18.71 -11.49 -6.72
CA THR A 300 -18.27 -10.11 -6.39
C THR A 300 -18.16 -9.25 -7.66
N GLY A 301 -17.91 -7.94 -7.51
CA GLY A 301 -17.56 -7.06 -8.62
C GLY A 301 -16.27 -7.50 -9.33
N PRO A 302 -16.07 -7.10 -10.59
CA PRO A 302 -14.88 -7.46 -11.37
C PRO A 302 -13.61 -6.73 -10.91
N ASP A 303 -13.75 -5.67 -10.15
CA ASP A 303 -12.70 -4.86 -9.53
C ASP A 303 -12.07 -5.51 -8.28
N VAL A 304 -12.76 -6.52 -7.69
CA VAL A 304 -12.27 -7.26 -6.53
C VAL A 304 -11.25 -8.31 -6.99
N ILE A 305 -9.98 -8.10 -6.62
CA ILE A 305 -8.92 -9.08 -6.87
C ILE A 305 -8.78 -9.98 -5.62
N VAL A 306 -9.08 -11.27 -5.77
CA VAL A 306 -9.09 -12.22 -4.67
C VAL A 306 -7.76 -12.95 -4.58
N ASN A 307 -7.07 -12.82 -3.44
CA ASN A 307 -5.78 -13.47 -3.14
C ASN A 307 -5.96 -14.83 -2.47
N ASP A 308 -6.93 -14.91 -1.54
CA ASP A 308 -7.25 -16.16 -0.82
C ASP A 308 -8.73 -16.19 -0.43
N VAL A 309 -9.22 -17.38 -0.19
CA VAL A 309 -10.61 -17.66 0.24
C VAL A 309 -10.55 -18.57 1.45
N TYR A 310 -11.29 -18.24 2.50
CA TYR A 310 -11.55 -19.09 3.65
C TYR A 310 -13.05 -19.35 3.77
N VAL A 311 -13.41 -20.61 4.04
CA VAL A 311 -14.78 -21.07 4.35
C VAL A 311 -14.73 -21.75 5.70
N ASP A 312 -15.56 -21.30 6.64
CA ASP A 312 -15.61 -21.91 7.98
C ASP A 312 -16.19 -23.34 7.89
N PRO A 313 -15.43 -24.39 8.25
CA PRO A 313 -15.92 -25.76 8.17
C PRO A 313 -17.08 -26.06 9.15
N LYS A 314 -17.33 -25.19 10.14
CA LYS A 314 -18.46 -25.31 11.08
C LYS A 314 -19.68 -24.48 10.66
N ASN A 315 -19.47 -23.49 9.78
CA ASN A 315 -20.52 -22.64 9.22
C ASN A 315 -20.15 -22.24 7.79
N PRO A 316 -20.47 -23.04 6.76
CA PRO A 316 -20.09 -22.76 5.37
C PRO A 316 -20.67 -21.46 4.77
N ASP A 317 -21.69 -20.88 5.42
CA ASP A 317 -22.20 -19.56 5.04
C ASP A 317 -21.24 -18.43 5.40
N HIS A 318 -20.32 -18.68 6.35
CA HIS A 318 -19.26 -17.74 6.72
C HIS A 318 -18.05 -17.89 5.80
N VAL A 319 -17.88 -16.91 4.91
CA VAL A 319 -16.82 -16.88 3.91
C VAL A 319 -16.01 -15.60 4.03
N LEU A 320 -14.68 -15.71 4.05
CA LEU A 320 -13.76 -14.59 4.03
C LEU A 320 -12.97 -14.56 2.72
N LEU A 321 -12.75 -13.39 2.19
CA LEU A 321 -11.85 -13.13 1.07
C LEU A 321 -10.70 -12.24 1.51
N ALA A 322 -9.47 -12.68 1.29
CA ALA A 322 -8.31 -11.82 1.30
C ALA A 322 -8.20 -11.16 -0.06
N THR A 323 -8.18 -9.84 -0.12
CA THR A 323 -8.20 -9.11 -1.39
C THR A 323 -6.97 -8.24 -1.57
N ASP A 324 -6.63 -8.00 -2.82
CA ASP A 324 -5.63 -7.01 -3.21
C ASP A 324 -6.23 -5.61 -2.95
N ARG A 325 -5.62 -4.81 -2.08
CA ARG A 325 -6.01 -3.42 -1.75
C ARG A 325 -7.29 -3.24 -0.92
N GLY A 326 -8.34 -4.06 -1.13
CA GLY A 326 -9.63 -3.92 -0.42
C GLY A 326 -9.65 -4.49 0.99
N GLY A 327 -8.61 -5.19 1.41
CA GLY A 327 -8.55 -5.85 2.71
C GLY A 327 -9.33 -7.16 2.74
N VAL A 328 -10.04 -7.36 3.84
CA VAL A 328 -10.88 -8.53 4.08
C VAL A 328 -12.32 -8.22 3.74
N LEU A 329 -12.93 -9.05 2.92
CA LEU A 329 -14.38 -9.06 2.68
C LEU A 329 -14.98 -10.28 3.38
N ARG A 330 -16.11 -10.09 4.06
CA ARG A 330 -16.82 -11.11 4.83
C ARG A 330 -18.24 -11.30 4.34
N SER A 331 -18.65 -12.55 4.15
CA SER A 331 -20.00 -13.01 3.88
C SER A 331 -20.51 -13.86 5.04
N GLU A 332 -21.81 -13.76 5.35
CA GLU A 332 -22.54 -14.58 6.30
C GLU A 332 -23.72 -15.34 5.63
N ASP A 333 -23.76 -15.33 4.31
CA ASP A 333 -24.84 -15.88 3.49
C ASP A 333 -24.33 -16.82 2.38
N GLY A 334 -23.18 -17.47 2.60
CA GLY A 334 -22.61 -18.37 1.62
C GLY A 334 -22.10 -17.66 0.35
N SER A 335 -21.54 -16.48 0.51
CA SER A 335 -20.95 -15.63 -0.57
C SER A 335 -21.96 -14.94 -1.50
N PHE A 336 -23.24 -14.83 -1.15
CA PHE A 336 -24.20 -14.04 -1.95
C PHE A 336 -24.02 -12.55 -1.77
N SER A 337 -23.59 -12.11 -0.58
CA SER A 337 -23.20 -10.72 -0.32
C SER A 337 -21.92 -10.65 0.49
N PHE A 338 -21.18 -9.54 0.33
CA PHE A 338 -19.93 -9.30 1.05
C PHE A 338 -19.92 -7.90 1.65
N GLN A 339 -19.33 -7.80 2.84
CA GLN A 339 -19.07 -6.54 3.53
C GLN A 339 -17.60 -6.45 3.91
N ALA A 340 -17.05 -5.23 3.91
CA ALA A 340 -15.69 -5.02 4.41
C ALA A 340 -15.57 -5.38 5.90
N SER A 341 -14.54 -6.12 6.27
CA SER A 341 -14.27 -6.61 7.62
C SER A 341 -12.83 -6.31 8.02
N ASN A 342 -12.49 -5.02 8.03
CA ASN A 342 -11.12 -4.54 8.17
C ASN A 342 -10.81 -3.93 9.55
N THR A 343 -11.75 -3.89 10.49
CA THR A 343 -11.56 -3.24 11.80
C THR A 343 -10.30 -3.77 12.49
N GLY A 344 -9.35 -2.87 12.79
CA GLY A 344 -8.06 -3.19 13.39
C GLY A 344 -6.95 -3.60 12.41
N PHE A 345 -7.29 -3.85 11.14
CA PHE A 345 -6.32 -4.14 10.07
C PHE A 345 -6.07 -2.91 9.22
N SER A 346 -4.84 -2.45 9.13
CA SER A 346 -4.42 -1.43 8.17
C SER A 346 -3.09 -1.84 7.51
N ALA A 347 -3.09 -1.82 6.19
CA ALA A 347 -1.92 -1.87 5.33
C ALA A 347 -2.05 -0.77 4.27
N GLN A 348 -2.43 0.44 4.73
CA GLN A 348 -2.66 1.62 3.89
C GLN A 348 -1.45 2.55 3.91
N GLN A 349 -1.03 2.98 2.72
CA GLN A 349 0.00 4.00 2.56
C GLN A 349 -0.65 5.39 2.62
N VAL A 350 -0.70 5.97 3.82
CA VAL A 350 -1.19 7.33 3.99
C VAL A 350 -0.10 8.33 3.60
N THR A 351 -0.36 9.08 2.54
CA THR A 351 0.56 10.05 1.94
C THR A 351 0.22 11.49 2.26
N ALA A 352 -1.05 11.76 2.58
CA ALA A 352 -1.57 13.10 2.82
C ALA A 352 -2.54 13.11 4.02
N PHE A 353 -2.60 14.26 4.69
CA PHE A 353 -3.50 14.48 5.79
C PHE A 353 -3.91 15.96 5.85
N ALA A 354 -5.18 16.20 6.12
CA ALA A 354 -5.70 17.54 6.36
C ALA A 354 -6.71 17.52 7.51
N THR A 355 -6.68 18.56 8.34
CA THR A 355 -7.73 18.85 9.31
C THR A 355 -8.69 19.86 8.69
N ASP A 356 -9.98 19.65 8.86
CA ASP A 356 -10.99 20.62 8.42
C ASP A 356 -10.83 21.93 9.18
N SER A 357 -10.67 23.03 8.46
CA SER A 357 -10.47 24.37 9.05
C SER A 357 -11.67 24.86 9.83
N GLN A 358 -12.87 24.36 9.54
CA GLN A 358 -14.12 24.72 10.19
C GLN A 358 -14.48 23.80 11.36
N ASN A 359 -13.97 22.56 11.37
CA ASN A 359 -14.23 21.58 12.42
C ASN A 359 -13.01 20.68 12.66
N GLN A 360 -12.25 20.98 13.68
CA GLN A 360 -11.00 20.27 14.01
C GLN A 360 -11.18 18.78 14.34
N ALA A 361 -12.39 18.32 14.67
CA ALA A 361 -12.68 16.90 14.83
C ALA A 361 -12.85 16.17 13.48
N THR A 362 -13.06 16.91 12.40
CA THR A 362 -13.10 16.35 11.05
C THR A 362 -11.71 16.36 10.44
N VAL A 363 -11.24 15.16 10.06
CA VAL A 363 -9.93 14.98 9.45
C VAL A 363 -10.04 14.13 8.20
N TYR A 364 -9.09 14.30 7.29
CA TYR A 364 -9.02 13.62 6.02
C TYR A 364 -7.65 12.96 5.85
N ALA A 365 -7.62 11.73 5.38
CA ALA A 365 -6.41 10.99 5.03
C ALA A 365 -6.41 10.64 3.55
N GLY A 366 -5.37 11.02 2.83
CA GLY A 366 -5.13 10.63 1.44
C GLY A 366 -4.29 9.36 1.40
N VAL A 367 -4.72 8.40 0.59
CA VAL A 367 -4.08 7.09 0.45
C VAL A 367 -3.62 6.87 -0.99
N ALA A 368 -2.43 6.33 -1.15
CA ALA A 368 -1.85 5.98 -2.44
C ALA A 368 -1.71 4.46 -2.63
N ASN A 369 -1.50 4.04 -3.87
CA ASN A 369 -1.23 2.66 -4.31
C ASN A 369 -2.38 1.66 -4.11
N VAL A 370 -3.62 2.12 -3.92
CA VAL A 370 -4.78 1.25 -3.67
C VAL A 370 -5.96 1.47 -4.63
N LYS A 371 -5.82 2.32 -5.63
CA LYS A 371 -6.83 2.64 -6.67
C LYS A 371 -8.21 2.95 -6.06
N GLU A 372 -9.28 2.31 -6.54
CA GLU A 372 -10.65 2.55 -6.09
C GLU A 372 -10.86 2.24 -4.60
N ALA A 373 -10.05 1.38 -3.99
CA ALA A 373 -10.09 1.11 -2.55
C ALA A 373 -9.34 2.16 -1.71
N GLY A 374 -8.67 3.12 -2.34
CA GLY A 374 -7.91 4.23 -1.75
C GLY A 374 -8.59 5.57 -1.94
N GLY A 375 -7.78 6.57 -2.31
CA GLY A 375 -8.20 7.95 -2.47
C GLY A 375 -8.28 8.69 -1.15
N VAL A 376 -9.42 9.29 -0.80
CA VAL A 376 -9.58 10.07 0.43
C VAL A 376 -10.52 9.36 1.40
N PHE A 377 -10.09 9.27 2.65
CA PHE A 377 -10.90 8.83 3.79
C PHE A 377 -11.19 10.02 4.69
N ARG A 378 -12.42 10.11 5.19
CA ARG A 378 -12.91 11.12 6.11
C ARG A 378 -13.19 10.52 7.47
N SER A 379 -12.82 11.21 8.53
CA SER A 379 -13.25 10.94 9.89
C SER A 379 -13.90 12.21 10.47
N VAL A 380 -14.94 12.05 11.28
CA VAL A 380 -15.62 13.15 11.99
C VAL A 380 -15.39 13.11 13.50
N ASP A 381 -14.61 12.17 13.97
CA ASP A 381 -14.31 11.89 15.38
C ASP A 381 -12.81 11.85 15.68
N GLY A 382 -12.01 12.68 14.98
CA GLY A 382 -10.59 12.82 15.20
C GLY A 382 -9.75 11.63 14.71
N GLY A 383 -10.26 10.84 13.77
CA GLY A 383 -9.56 9.70 13.18
C GLY A 383 -9.92 8.34 13.80
N VAL A 384 -10.89 8.29 14.72
CA VAL A 384 -11.28 7.01 15.35
C VAL A 384 -12.04 6.11 14.38
N ARG A 385 -12.93 6.69 13.57
CA ARG A 385 -13.65 5.99 12.49
C ARG A 385 -13.42 6.68 11.17
N TRP A 386 -13.25 5.90 10.13
CA TRP A 386 -12.99 6.39 8.80
C TRP A 386 -14.03 5.88 7.82
N GLU A 387 -14.48 6.78 6.95
CA GLU A 387 -15.34 6.47 5.81
C GLU A 387 -14.61 6.87 4.53
N GLN A 388 -14.62 6.00 3.54
CA GLN A 388 -14.05 6.33 2.23
C GLN A 388 -14.92 7.37 1.53
N GLN A 389 -14.33 8.49 1.15
CA GLN A 389 -14.97 9.58 0.44
C GLN A 389 -14.23 9.88 -0.86
N SER A 390 -14.20 8.90 -1.76
CA SER A 390 -13.36 8.92 -2.98
C SER A 390 -14.17 9.03 -4.28
N SER A 391 -15.52 9.15 -4.19
CA SER A 391 -16.37 9.26 -5.38
C SER A 391 -15.96 10.45 -6.25
N GLY A 392 -15.63 10.20 -7.51
CA GLY A 392 -15.15 11.20 -8.47
C GLY A 392 -13.64 11.33 -8.58
N LEU A 393 -12.85 10.67 -7.70
CA LEU A 393 -11.38 10.63 -7.84
C LEU A 393 -10.89 9.65 -8.91
N GLY A 394 -11.71 8.67 -9.34
CA GLY A 394 -11.35 7.73 -10.41
C GLY A 394 -10.21 6.78 -10.05
N GLY A 395 -9.99 6.50 -8.76
CA GLY A 395 -8.93 5.60 -8.29
C GLY A 395 -7.52 6.22 -8.32
N HIS A 396 -7.42 7.55 -8.47
CA HIS A 396 -6.14 8.25 -8.45
C HIS A 396 -5.47 8.23 -7.08
N ASP A 397 -4.15 8.12 -7.08
CA ASP A 397 -3.33 8.25 -5.90
C ASP A 397 -3.34 9.68 -5.38
N VAL A 398 -3.56 9.86 -4.07
CA VAL A 398 -3.61 11.17 -3.41
C VAL A 398 -2.27 11.45 -2.75
N PHE A 399 -1.54 12.45 -3.23
CA PHE A 399 -0.21 12.82 -2.70
C PHE A 399 -0.25 13.96 -1.69
N SER A 400 -1.25 14.83 -1.79
CA SER A 400 -1.39 15.98 -0.89
C SER A 400 -2.86 16.33 -0.64
N LEU A 401 -3.14 16.86 0.54
CA LEU A 401 -4.47 17.35 0.96
C LEU A 401 -4.32 18.69 1.65
N VAL A 402 -5.24 19.60 1.38
CA VAL A 402 -5.32 20.87 2.10
C VAL A 402 -6.78 21.30 2.27
N SER A 403 -7.11 21.78 3.47
CA SER A 403 -8.36 22.49 3.76
C SER A 403 -8.08 23.99 3.77
N THR A 404 -8.80 24.75 2.93
CA THR A 404 -8.65 26.20 2.92
C THR A 404 -9.37 26.83 4.12
N PRO A 405 -9.09 28.09 4.48
CA PRO A 405 -9.75 28.74 5.62
C PRO A 405 -11.28 28.77 5.56
N VAL A 406 -11.89 28.69 4.39
CA VAL A 406 -13.34 28.63 4.21
C VAL A 406 -13.91 27.19 4.20
N GLY A 407 -13.07 26.18 4.45
CA GLY A 407 -13.49 24.78 4.49
C GLY A 407 -13.49 24.05 3.15
N THR A 408 -12.94 24.65 2.08
CA THR A 408 -12.76 23.93 0.81
C THR A 408 -11.67 22.89 0.95
N LEU A 409 -11.98 21.63 0.67
CA LEU A 409 -10.98 20.55 0.63
C LEU A 409 -10.49 20.32 -0.79
N LEU A 410 -9.16 20.36 -0.95
CA LEU A 410 -8.46 20.10 -2.21
C LEU A 410 -7.55 18.89 -2.05
N ALA A 411 -7.48 18.07 -3.09
CA ALA A 411 -6.58 16.92 -3.20
C ALA A 411 -5.66 17.08 -4.42
N GLY A 412 -4.37 17.01 -4.18
CA GLY A 412 -3.36 16.85 -5.23
C GLY A 412 -3.14 15.37 -5.51
N THR A 413 -3.26 14.98 -6.77
CA THR A 413 -3.20 13.59 -7.21
C THR A 413 -2.11 13.39 -8.26
N GLU A 414 -1.93 12.16 -8.71
CA GLU A 414 -1.06 11.84 -9.84
C GLU A 414 -1.53 12.48 -11.16
N HIS A 415 -2.82 12.85 -11.26
CA HIS A 415 -3.45 13.41 -12.45
C HIS A 415 -4.26 14.69 -12.15
N GLY A 416 -3.64 15.67 -11.49
CA GLY A 416 -4.22 16.98 -11.28
C GLY A 416 -4.73 17.26 -9.89
N ILE A 417 -5.50 18.35 -9.77
CA ILE A 417 -6.07 18.85 -8.52
C ILE A 417 -7.57 18.61 -8.52
N PHE A 418 -8.04 17.96 -7.47
CA PHE A 418 -9.46 17.70 -7.27
C PHE A 418 -10.00 18.51 -6.09
N ARG A 419 -11.26 18.89 -6.20
CA ARG A 419 -12.01 19.62 -5.18
C ARG A 419 -13.21 18.81 -4.73
N LEU A 420 -13.41 18.73 -3.42
CA LEU A 420 -14.59 18.10 -2.85
C LEU A 420 -15.81 19.05 -2.94
N GLY A 421 -16.87 18.57 -3.57
CA GLY A 421 -18.18 19.22 -3.64
C GLY A 421 -19.28 18.34 -3.06
N GLU A 422 -20.52 18.78 -3.14
CA GLU A 422 -21.69 18.02 -2.63
C GLU A 422 -21.87 16.66 -3.32
N SER A 423 -21.53 16.56 -4.62
CA SER A 423 -21.67 15.35 -5.42
C SER A 423 -20.41 14.47 -5.43
N GLY A 424 -19.38 14.82 -4.66
CA GLY A 424 -18.07 14.17 -4.64
C GLY A 424 -16.96 15.03 -5.22
N TRP A 425 -15.87 14.38 -5.60
CA TRP A 425 -14.69 15.03 -6.12
C TRP A 425 -14.83 15.39 -7.60
N SER A 426 -14.36 16.56 -7.97
CA SER A 426 -14.28 17.02 -9.36
C SER A 426 -12.91 17.65 -9.63
N ASN A 427 -12.37 17.45 -10.82
CA ASN A 427 -11.12 18.09 -11.21
C ASN A 427 -11.33 19.61 -11.23
N SER A 428 -10.52 20.34 -10.47
CA SER A 428 -10.55 21.80 -10.37
C SER A 428 -9.30 22.47 -10.96
N GLY A 429 -8.35 21.68 -11.44
CA GLY A 429 -7.10 22.15 -12.00
C GLY A 429 -7.23 22.69 -13.42
N SER A 430 -8.15 23.66 -13.65
CA SER A 430 -8.28 24.32 -14.95
C SER A 430 -7.18 25.37 -15.13
N VAL A 431 -6.27 25.16 -16.08
CA VAL A 431 -5.19 26.08 -16.42
C VAL A 431 -5.46 26.77 -17.75
N PRO A 432 -5.04 28.05 -17.95
CA PRO A 432 -5.13 28.73 -19.23
C PRO A 432 -4.34 27.96 -20.30
N PRO A 433 -4.78 28.00 -21.57
CA PRO A 433 -4.05 27.35 -22.64
C PRO A 433 -2.63 27.91 -22.71
N VAL A 434 -1.64 27.04 -22.77
CA VAL A 434 -0.23 27.44 -23.01
C VAL A 434 -0.18 28.21 -24.31
N ALA A 435 0.30 29.46 -24.27
CA ALA A 435 0.48 30.25 -25.47
C ALA A 435 1.45 29.54 -26.42
N THR A 436 0.92 28.96 -27.48
CA THR A 436 1.76 28.32 -28.51
C THR A 436 2.76 29.36 -29.00
N PRO A 437 4.08 29.13 -28.93
CA PRO A 437 5.05 30.10 -29.38
C PRO A 437 4.76 30.42 -30.84
N THR A 438 4.46 31.69 -31.11
CA THR A 438 4.17 32.18 -32.46
C THR A 438 5.38 31.87 -33.33
N ARG A 439 5.22 30.88 -34.21
CA ARG A 439 6.27 30.47 -35.13
C ARG A 439 6.65 31.70 -35.98
N VAL A 440 7.77 32.32 -35.63
CA VAL A 440 8.34 33.39 -36.44
C VAL A 440 8.51 32.87 -37.85
N PRO A 441 7.94 33.52 -38.89
CA PRO A 441 8.05 33.03 -40.26
C PRO A 441 9.52 32.94 -40.64
N ALA A 442 10.00 31.76 -40.96
CA ALA A 442 11.37 31.55 -41.42
C ALA A 442 11.56 32.30 -42.75
N LYS A 443 12.60 33.12 -42.82
CA LYS A 443 13.02 33.76 -44.08
C LYS A 443 13.17 32.71 -45.18
N PRO A 444 12.68 32.97 -46.42
CA PRO A 444 12.75 31.98 -47.48
C PRO A 444 14.22 31.71 -47.87
N LYS A 445 14.60 30.41 -47.84
CA LYS A 445 15.90 29.94 -48.36
C LYS A 445 15.90 29.97 -49.89
N PRO A 446 17.04 30.28 -50.56
CA PRO A 446 17.14 30.28 -52.02
C PRO A 446 16.94 28.90 -52.61
N LYS A 447 16.26 28.83 -53.76
CA LYS A 447 16.00 27.63 -54.54
C LYS A 447 17.29 26.98 -55.03
N ALA A 448 17.57 25.74 -54.63
CA ALA A 448 18.57 24.88 -55.24
C ALA A 448 17.89 23.99 -56.32
N LYS A 449 18.62 23.77 -57.41
CA LYS A 449 18.19 23.10 -58.64
C LYS A 449 17.94 21.61 -58.46
N ALA A 450 17.00 21.13 -59.27
CA ALA A 450 16.53 19.74 -59.34
C ALA A 450 17.60 18.71 -59.72
N GLY A 451 17.58 17.57 -59.11
CA GLY A 451 18.28 16.35 -59.51
C GLY A 451 17.45 15.13 -59.15
N ALA A 452 17.41 14.17 -60.04
CA ALA A 452 16.52 13.06 -60.30
C ALA A 452 16.05 12.14 -59.13
N LYS A 453 14.86 11.56 -59.37
CA LYS A 453 14.15 10.53 -58.59
C LYS A 453 14.85 9.15 -58.55
N PRO A 454 14.52 8.34 -57.55
CA PRO A 454 13.98 6.99 -57.87
C PRO A 454 12.61 6.71 -57.23
N LYS A 455 11.92 5.78 -57.87
CA LYS A 455 10.57 5.31 -57.68
C LYS A 455 10.42 4.48 -56.37
N ALA A 456 9.29 4.64 -55.68
CA ALA A 456 8.73 3.62 -54.82
C ALA A 456 7.19 3.55 -54.98
N THR A 457 6.65 2.37 -54.97
CA THR A 457 5.29 1.95 -55.31
C THR A 457 4.35 2.15 -54.09
N PRO A 458 3.09 2.54 -54.26
CA PRO A 458 2.15 2.74 -53.19
C PRO A 458 1.31 1.49 -52.90
N VAL A 459 1.05 1.25 -51.62
CA VAL A 459 -0.03 0.35 -51.14
C VAL A 459 -1.18 1.25 -50.70
N ALA A 460 -2.34 1.03 -51.35
CA ALA A 460 -3.57 1.78 -51.10
C ALA A 460 -4.37 1.14 -49.96
N TYR A 461 -4.85 1.96 -49.01
CA TYR A 461 -5.98 1.63 -48.16
C TYR A 461 -7.16 2.52 -48.49
N VAL A 462 -8.33 1.87 -48.73
CA VAL A 462 -9.59 2.48 -49.13
C VAL A 462 -10.41 2.84 -47.91
N LEU A 463 -10.89 4.08 -47.82
CA LEU A 463 -11.92 4.53 -46.87
C LEU A 463 -13.25 4.70 -47.62
N PRO A 464 -14.41 4.38 -47.01
CA PRO A 464 -15.71 4.53 -47.67
C PRO A 464 -16.21 5.98 -47.67
N GLN A 465 -16.78 6.36 -48.78
CA GLN A 465 -17.37 7.68 -49.05
C GLN A 465 -18.76 7.80 -48.38
N GLY A 466 -19.03 8.95 -47.76
CA GLY A 466 -20.36 9.39 -47.34
C GLY A 466 -20.82 10.57 -48.20
N THR A 467 -22.05 10.55 -48.54
CA THR A 467 -22.81 11.26 -49.57
C THR A 467 -22.84 12.81 -49.43
N GLU A 468 -22.71 13.48 -50.58
CA GLU A 468 -22.99 14.90 -50.77
C GLU A 468 -24.48 15.25 -50.69
N THR A 469 -24.79 16.39 -50.09
CA THR A 469 -26.03 17.12 -50.37
C THR A 469 -25.80 18.61 -50.57
N ALA A 470 -26.55 19.16 -51.50
CA ALA A 470 -26.41 20.34 -52.31
C ALA A 470 -26.27 21.71 -51.61
N LYS A 471 -25.59 22.60 -52.33
CA LYS A 471 -25.41 24.04 -52.11
C LYS A 471 -26.71 24.83 -52.09
N LYS A 472 -26.83 25.77 -51.14
CA LYS A 472 -27.56 27.06 -51.31
C LYS A 472 -26.66 28.20 -50.91
N LYS A 473 -26.45 29.17 -51.83
CA LYS A 473 -25.81 30.47 -51.53
C LYS A 473 -26.79 31.34 -50.70
N PRO A 474 -26.31 32.07 -49.71
CA PRO A 474 -26.98 33.30 -49.24
C PRO A 474 -26.12 34.53 -49.49
N GLY A 475 -26.83 35.62 -49.66
CA GLY A 475 -26.31 36.92 -50.00
C GLY A 475 -25.56 37.66 -48.88
N ALA A 476 -24.94 38.75 -49.31
CA ALA A 476 -24.11 39.62 -48.51
C ALA A 476 -24.86 40.22 -47.30
N GLY A 477 -24.37 39.94 -46.09
CA GLY A 477 -24.81 40.54 -44.84
C GLY A 477 -23.59 40.94 -44.00
N SER A 478 -23.67 42.11 -43.42
CA SER A 478 -22.69 42.88 -42.67
C SER A 478 -21.72 42.08 -41.83
N LYS A 479 -20.42 42.37 -41.95
CA LYS A 479 -19.35 41.86 -41.07
C LYS A 479 -19.55 42.33 -39.62
N ARG A 480 -20.29 41.56 -38.80
CA ARG A 480 -20.10 41.62 -37.35
C ARG A 480 -18.72 40.99 -37.06
N ARG A 481 -17.86 41.76 -36.44
CA ARG A 481 -16.59 41.31 -35.90
C ARG A 481 -16.93 40.17 -34.93
N ALA A 482 -16.60 38.92 -35.26
CA ALA A 482 -16.75 37.79 -34.38
C ALA A 482 -15.94 38.10 -33.11
N ALA A 483 -16.59 38.00 -31.95
CA ALA A 483 -15.89 38.00 -30.66
C ALA A 483 -14.83 36.87 -30.72
N ALA A 484 -13.64 37.16 -30.22
CA ALA A 484 -12.62 36.14 -30.08
C ALA A 484 -13.23 34.95 -29.28
N PRO A 485 -13.01 33.71 -29.70
CA PRO A 485 -13.48 32.56 -28.93
C PRO A 485 -12.92 32.70 -27.50
N ALA A 486 -13.80 32.44 -26.53
CA ALA A 486 -13.39 32.40 -25.13
C ALA A 486 -12.20 31.45 -24.98
N PRO A 487 -11.21 31.77 -24.14
CA PRO A 487 -10.08 30.89 -23.90
C PRO A 487 -10.60 29.51 -23.41
N VAL A 488 -10.19 28.44 -24.07
CA VAL A 488 -10.52 27.08 -23.68
C VAL A 488 -9.50 26.69 -22.63
N PHE A 489 -9.95 26.57 -21.37
CA PHE A 489 -9.12 26.04 -20.29
C PHE A 489 -8.99 24.52 -20.48
N SER A 490 -7.78 23.99 -20.28
CA SER A 490 -7.53 22.56 -20.20
C SER A 490 -7.44 22.13 -18.74
N ASN A 491 -7.86 20.90 -18.44
CA ASN A 491 -7.60 20.31 -17.12
C ASN A 491 -6.10 20.05 -16.96
N LEU A 492 -5.59 20.28 -15.77
CA LEU A 492 -4.24 19.89 -15.38
C LEU A 492 -4.15 18.36 -15.35
N ASP A 493 -3.21 17.80 -16.08
CA ASP A 493 -2.89 16.36 -16.08
C ASP A 493 -1.43 16.16 -15.65
N ALA A 494 -1.08 16.71 -14.49
CA ALA A 494 0.27 16.66 -13.91
C ALA A 494 0.18 16.11 -12.49
N ALA A 495 1.23 15.43 -12.03
CA ALA A 495 1.32 14.99 -10.64
C ALA A 495 1.46 16.22 -9.72
N VAL A 496 0.67 16.25 -8.65
CA VAL A 496 0.60 17.33 -7.67
C VAL A 496 1.14 16.84 -6.34
N TYR A 497 2.40 17.10 -6.09
CA TYR A 497 3.14 16.53 -4.96
C TYR A 497 2.83 17.22 -3.63
N SER A 498 2.59 18.54 -3.65
CA SER A 498 2.37 19.32 -2.44
C SER A 498 1.37 20.44 -2.67
N LEU A 499 0.48 20.63 -1.71
CA LEU A 499 -0.50 21.73 -1.63
C LEU A 499 -0.32 22.47 -0.31
N VAL A 500 -0.34 23.79 -0.34
CA VAL A 500 -0.42 24.63 0.85
C VAL A 500 -1.42 25.76 0.65
N ALA A 501 -2.27 25.99 1.63
CA ALA A 501 -3.19 27.15 1.64
C ALA A 501 -2.65 28.22 2.59
N ASP A 502 -2.62 29.46 2.10
CA ASP A 502 -2.30 30.64 2.87
C ASP A 502 -3.35 31.72 2.58
N GLY A 503 -4.22 32.00 3.56
CA GLY A 503 -5.43 32.80 3.33
C GLY A 503 -6.31 32.17 2.25
N GLY A 504 -6.77 32.99 1.28
CA GLY A 504 -7.57 32.54 0.13
C GLY A 504 -6.75 32.08 -1.08
N THR A 505 -5.41 32.02 -0.94
CA THR A 505 -4.49 31.57 -1.99
C THR A 505 -4.02 30.15 -1.69
N VAL A 506 -3.93 29.32 -2.72
CA VAL A 506 -3.36 27.98 -2.61
C VAL A 506 -2.19 27.84 -3.59
N TYR A 507 -1.07 27.31 -3.13
CA TYR A 507 0.05 26.97 -3.97
C TYR A 507 0.12 25.46 -4.18
N ALA A 508 0.43 25.06 -5.43
CA ALA A 508 0.58 23.65 -5.80
C ALA A 508 1.94 23.42 -6.47
N ALA A 509 2.77 22.58 -5.86
CA ALA A 509 3.98 22.06 -6.48
C ALA A 509 3.63 20.85 -7.35
N THR A 510 3.91 20.95 -8.65
CA THR A 510 3.52 19.93 -9.63
C THR A 510 4.70 19.49 -10.48
N SER A 511 4.57 18.35 -11.16
CA SER A 511 5.57 17.89 -12.14
C SER A 511 5.78 18.83 -13.34
N GLU A 512 4.91 19.84 -13.53
CA GLU A 512 5.01 20.84 -14.59
C GLU A 512 5.40 22.24 -14.08
N GLY A 513 5.67 22.39 -12.77
CA GLY A 513 6.03 23.64 -12.13
C GLY A 513 5.10 24.05 -11.01
N LEU A 514 5.18 25.33 -10.61
CA LEU A 514 4.36 25.87 -9.53
C LEU A 514 3.08 26.49 -10.09
N LEU A 515 1.94 26.11 -9.50
CA LEU A 515 0.65 26.74 -9.75
C LEU A 515 0.23 27.57 -8.53
N ARG A 516 -0.49 28.66 -8.81
CA ARG A 516 -1.20 29.47 -7.84
C ARG A 516 -2.71 29.34 -8.08
N GLY A 517 -3.43 28.95 -7.06
CA GLY A 517 -4.88 28.91 -7.04
C GLY A 517 -5.44 30.09 -6.27
N ASP A 518 -6.26 30.89 -6.90
CA ASP A 518 -6.97 31.99 -6.28
C ASP A 518 -8.41 31.58 -5.94
N ASN A 519 -9.06 32.33 -5.03
CA ASN A 519 -10.42 32.04 -4.58
C ASN A 519 -10.57 30.59 -4.09
N ASP A 520 -9.73 30.21 -3.12
CA ASP A 520 -9.70 28.87 -2.51
C ASP A 520 -9.54 27.73 -3.52
N GLY A 521 -8.66 27.93 -4.52
CA GLY A 521 -8.35 26.93 -5.54
C GLY A 521 -9.43 26.74 -6.61
N HIS A 522 -10.29 27.74 -6.83
CA HIS A 522 -11.25 27.71 -7.93
C HIS A 522 -10.61 27.98 -9.31
N PHE A 523 -9.55 28.79 -9.34
CA PHE A 523 -8.85 29.17 -10.56
C PHE A 523 -7.37 28.98 -10.36
N TRP A 524 -6.73 28.29 -11.27
CA TRP A 524 -5.31 27.98 -11.21
C TRP A 524 -4.55 28.68 -12.32
N THR A 525 -3.43 29.30 -11.98
CA THR A 525 -2.54 29.96 -12.92
C THR A 525 -1.11 29.47 -12.71
N PRO A 526 -0.38 29.15 -13.79
CA PRO A 526 1.05 28.89 -13.67
C PRO A 526 1.78 30.15 -13.17
N VAL A 527 2.66 29.98 -12.19
CA VAL A 527 3.53 31.06 -11.70
C VAL A 527 4.68 31.22 -12.68
N SER A 528 4.48 32.03 -13.71
CA SER A 528 5.43 32.18 -14.84
C SER A 528 6.79 32.79 -14.44
N SER A 529 6.86 33.47 -13.31
CA SER A 529 8.11 33.99 -12.72
C SER A 529 8.90 32.90 -11.97
N PHE A 530 8.30 31.74 -11.69
CA PHE A 530 8.92 30.67 -10.94
C PHE A 530 9.94 29.90 -11.81
N PRO A 531 11.19 29.75 -11.34
CA PRO A 531 12.27 29.29 -12.21
C PRO A 531 12.55 27.78 -12.20
N MET A 532 11.81 26.98 -11.39
CA MET A 532 12.02 25.53 -11.25
C MET A 532 10.94 24.76 -12.00
N SER A 533 11.33 23.77 -12.80
CA SER A 533 10.42 22.95 -13.60
C SER A 533 9.80 21.75 -12.86
N ASP A 534 10.38 21.31 -11.76
CA ASP A 534 9.95 20.11 -11.02
C ASP A 534 10.03 20.35 -9.51
N PRO A 535 9.14 21.21 -8.96
CA PRO A 535 9.03 21.39 -7.51
C PRO A 535 8.30 20.22 -6.85
N HIS A 536 8.79 19.79 -5.67
CA HIS A 536 8.19 18.70 -4.91
C HIS A 536 7.49 19.17 -3.64
N PHE A 537 7.99 20.24 -3.02
CA PHE A 537 7.51 20.73 -1.74
C PHE A 537 7.19 22.21 -1.83
N VAL A 538 6.10 22.63 -1.16
CA VAL A 538 5.76 24.03 -0.97
C VAL A 538 5.33 24.27 0.46
N ALA A 539 5.83 25.35 1.06
CA ALA A 539 5.41 25.87 2.35
C ALA A 539 5.19 27.38 2.24
N ALA A 540 4.18 27.90 2.92
CA ALA A 540 3.86 29.32 2.90
C ALA A 540 3.37 29.81 4.26
N ASP A 541 3.72 31.06 4.61
CA ASP A 541 3.11 31.85 5.68
C ASP A 541 3.10 33.31 5.22
N LYS A 542 1.91 33.91 5.11
CA LYS A 542 1.69 35.30 4.68
C LYS A 542 2.33 35.61 3.32
N THR A 543 3.43 36.39 3.32
CA THR A 543 4.15 36.79 2.10
C THR A 543 5.32 35.89 1.76
N THR A 544 5.72 35.02 2.69
CA THR A 544 6.85 34.11 2.53
C THR A 544 6.37 32.78 1.92
N VAL A 545 6.88 32.48 0.72
CA VAL A 545 6.60 31.21 0.02
C VAL A 545 7.92 30.52 -0.31
N MET A 546 8.13 29.36 0.29
CA MET A 546 9.29 28.51 0.02
C MET A 546 8.87 27.32 -0.84
N VAL A 547 9.55 27.14 -1.96
CA VAL A 547 9.34 26.00 -2.86
C VAL A 547 10.65 25.25 -3.03
N ALA A 548 10.59 23.94 -2.87
CA ALA A 548 11.76 23.09 -2.97
C ALA A 548 11.55 21.93 -3.94
N GLY A 549 12.56 21.69 -4.76
CA GLY A 549 12.82 20.39 -5.39
C GLY A 549 13.80 19.59 -4.53
N LEU A 550 14.21 18.42 -4.99
CA LEU A 550 15.09 17.54 -4.19
C LEU A 550 16.47 18.17 -3.88
N LYS A 551 16.98 19.07 -4.74
CA LYS A 551 18.32 19.68 -4.61
C LYS A 551 18.32 21.19 -4.83
N ARG A 552 17.19 21.84 -4.69
CA ARG A 552 17.06 23.28 -4.92
C ARG A 552 15.95 23.87 -4.06
N ILE A 553 16.14 25.09 -3.58
CA ILE A 553 15.14 25.92 -2.93
C ILE A 553 15.05 27.24 -3.67
N ASP A 554 13.83 27.69 -3.93
CA ASP A 554 13.50 29.04 -4.37
C ASP A 554 12.55 29.68 -3.36
N LEU A 555 12.81 30.94 -2.99
CA LEU A 555 12.09 31.68 -1.97
C LEU A 555 11.49 32.94 -2.57
N SER A 556 10.24 33.18 -2.25
CA SER A 556 9.55 34.46 -2.46
C SER A 556 9.22 35.06 -1.10
N LEU A 557 9.39 36.39 -0.97
CA LEU A 557 8.99 37.20 0.19
C LEU A 557 7.83 38.15 -0.14
N ASP A 558 7.24 38.01 -1.33
CA ASP A 558 6.18 38.85 -1.89
C ASP A 558 5.01 38.02 -2.46
N ALA A 559 4.66 36.96 -1.76
CA ALA A 559 3.56 36.05 -2.10
C ALA A 559 3.64 35.49 -3.53
N GLY A 560 4.84 35.07 -3.95
CA GLY A 560 5.08 34.41 -5.23
C GLY A 560 5.26 35.34 -6.42
N THR A 561 5.39 36.65 -6.20
CA THR A 561 5.58 37.61 -7.29
C THR A 561 7.01 37.57 -7.83
N THR A 562 8.01 37.58 -6.95
CA THR A 562 9.42 37.43 -7.32
C THR A 562 10.07 36.26 -6.57
N TRP A 563 11.09 35.68 -7.20
CA TRP A 563 11.75 34.48 -6.69
C TRP A 563 13.26 34.62 -6.65
N ASN A 564 13.85 34.24 -5.54
CA ASN A 564 15.28 34.17 -5.33
C ASN A 564 15.71 32.73 -5.03
N LYS A 565 16.75 32.25 -5.71
CA LYS A 565 17.36 30.98 -5.40
C LYS A 565 18.08 31.07 -4.06
N VAL A 566 17.78 30.12 -3.17
CA VAL A 566 18.43 29.99 -1.86
C VAL A 566 19.44 28.84 -1.91
N ASN A 567 20.61 29.03 -1.31
CA ASN A 567 21.58 27.96 -1.17
C ASN A 567 21.08 26.94 -0.15
N LEU A 568 21.25 25.66 -0.48
CA LEU A 568 20.97 24.58 0.48
C LEU A 568 22.02 24.61 1.62
N PRO A 569 21.67 24.09 2.81
CA PRO A 569 22.67 23.75 3.81
C PRO A 569 23.76 22.85 3.20
N GLU A 570 25.02 23.13 3.50
CA GLU A 570 26.17 22.45 2.87
C GLU A 570 26.13 20.92 3.06
N ASP A 571 25.71 20.47 4.23
CA ASP A 571 25.64 19.06 4.58
C ASP A 571 24.39 18.34 4.06
N LEU A 572 23.35 19.07 3.64
CA LEU A 572 22.07 18.48 3.23
C LEU A 572 22.20 17.83 1.87
N LYS A 573 22.06 16.49 1.83
CA LYS A 573 22.17 15.71 0.57
C LYS A 573 20.96 15.89 -0.33
N GLN A 574 19.76 15.92 0.26
CA GLN A 574 18.49 16.01 -0.43
C GLN A 574 17.45 16.60 0.48
N VAL A 575 16.58 17.45 -0.06
CA VAL A 575 15.39 17.95 0.62
C VAL A 575 14.31 16.86 0.61
N ALA A 576 13.73 16.59 1.76
CA ALA A 576 12.61 15.66 1.93
C ALA A 576 11.40 16.30 2.61
N ALA A 577 11.59 17.42 3.33
CA ALA A 577 10.51 18.16 3.96
C ALA A 577 10.88 19.64 4.12
N VAL A 578 9.87 20.51 4.09
CA VAL A 578 10.02 21.95 4.29
C VAL A 578 8.89 22.50 5.17
N ALA A 579 9.18 23.58 5.90
CA ALA A 579 8.16 24.37 6.58
C ALA A 579 8.63 25.84 6.70
N VAL A 580 7.67 26.75 6.87
CA VAL A 580 7.87 28.15 7.25
C VAL A 580 7.15 28.35 8.56
N ASP A 581 7.80 28.98 9.56
CA ASP A 581 7.16 29.27 10.83
C ASP A 581 6.62 30.71 10.89
N GLU A 582 5.91 31.06 11.96
CA GLU A 582 5.25 32.35 12.14
C GLU A 582 6.20 33.57 12.22
N GLN A 583 7.51 33.30 12.38
CA GLN A 583 8.58 34.30 12.40
C GLN A 583 9.32 34.39 11.06
N ASP A 584 8.77 33.82 9.99
CA ASP A 584 9.36 33.69 8.66
C ASP A 584 10.68 32.90 8.64
N ASN A 585 10.97 32.07 9.67
CA ASN A 585 12.11 31.19 9.60
C ASN A 585 11.83 30.01 8.67
N LEU A 586 12.84 29.65 7.93
CA LEU A 586 12.79 28.54 6.99
C LEU A 586 13.31 27.26 7.66
N TRP A 587 12.59 26.17 7.47
CA TRP A 587 12.93 24.85 7.99
C TRP A 587 13.06 23.87 6.85
N VAL A 588 14.15 23.13 6.80
CA VAL A 588 14.42 22.11 5.77
C VAL A 588 14.90 20.83 6.42
N GLY A 589 14.31 19.72 6.03
CA GLY A 589 14.67 18.38 6.49
C GLY A 589 15.09 17.46 5.38
N GLY A 590 15.90 16.48 5.73
CA GLY A 590 16.41 15.43 4.89
C GLY A 590 17.54 14.69 5.57
N HIS A 591 18.52 14.19 4.80
CA HIS A 591 19.74 13.62 5.36
C HIS A 591 20.86 14.68 5.38
N PRO A 592 21.52 15.00 6.51
CA PRO A 592 21.55 14.21 7.75
C PRO A 592 20.69 14.78 8.91
N GLY A 593 19.63 15.55 8.67
CA GLY A 593 18.80 16.07 9.75
C GLY A 593 17.96 17.27 9.38
N VAL A 594 17.69 18.14 10.35
CA VAL A 594 16.90 19.38 10.20
C VAL A 594 17.80 20.60 10.26
N PHE A 595 17.57 21.54 9.35
CA PHE A 595 18.25 22.83 9.29
C PHE A 595 17.23 23.95 9.40
N ARG A 596 17.60 25.03 10.10
CA ARG A 596 16.81 26.26 10.24
C ARG A 596 17.61 27.45 9.75
N SER A 597 16.94 28.34 9.02
CA SER A 597 17.45 29.67 8.66
C SER A 597 16.55 30.74 9.27
N THR A 598 17.17 31.76 9.88
CA THR A 598 16.48 32.93 10.45
C THR A 598 16.76 34.22 9.67
N ASP A 599 17.39 34.09 8.50
CA ASP A 599 17.84 35.17 7.64
C ASP A 599 17.44 34.96 6.17
N HIS A 600 16.28 34.32 5.97
CA HIS A 600 15.71 34.01 4.66
C HIS A 600 16.65 33.20 3.75
N GLY A 601 17.36 32.23 4.35
CA GLY A 601 18.20 31.28 3.62
C GLY A 601 19.59 31.80 3.26
N GLN A 602 20.04 32.93 3.84
CA GLN A 602 21.42 33.40 3.67
C GLN A 602 22.40 32.53 4.44
N SER A 603 21.99 32.07 5.61
CA SER A 603 22.71 31.06 6.40
C SER A 603 21.79 30.01 6.99
N TRP A 604 22.36 28.84 7.29
CA TRP A 604 21.64 27.69 7.83
C TRP A 604 22.37 27.16 9.07
N ALA A 605 21.59 26.84 10.10
CA ALA A 605 22.08 26.16 11.28
C ALA A 605 21.39 24.81 11.43
N MET A 606 22.16 23.75 11.68
CA MET A 606 21.59 22.44 12.02
C MET A 606 20.91 22.54 13.39
N VAL A 607 19.72 21.98 13.50
CA VAL A 607 18.99 21.91 14.78
C VAL A 607 19.59 20.81 15.64
N HIS A 608 20.19 21.23 16.77
CA HIS A 608 20.83 20.31 17.69
C HIS A 608 19.83 19.52 18.54
N ASN A 609 20.28 18.41 19.12
CA ASN A 609 19.49 17.52 19.99
C ASN A 609 18.31 16.81 19.30
N LEU A 610 18.26 16.77 17.98
CA LEU A 610 17.42 15.88 17.21
C LEU A 610 18.25 14.63 16.85
N PHE A 611 17.97 13.52 17.51
CA PHE A 611 18.68 12.25 17.25
C PHE A 611 18.07 11.52 16.07
N VAL A 612 17.98 12.20 14.93
CA VAL A 612 17.42 11.69 13.67
C VAL A 612 18.32 12.10 12.52
N THR A 613 18.62 11.16 11.64
CA THR A 613 19.48 11.39 10.46
C THR A 613 18.72 11.50 9.17
N ASP A 614 17.52 10.94 9.11
CA ASP A 614 16.67 10.98 7.92
C ASP A 614 15.32 11.56 8.30
N VAL A 615 14.99 12.72 7.76
CA VAL A 615 13.77 13.45 8.08
C VAL A 615 12.82 13.38 6.89
N ASP A 616 11.62 12.84 7.10
CA ASP A 616 10.60 12.68 6.07
C ASP A 616 9.46 13.68 6.19
N GLY A 617 9.25 14.24 7.38
CA GLY A 617 8.19 15.20 7.64
C GLY A 617 8.58 16.32 8.57
N ILE A 618 8.28 17.55 8.19
CA ILE A 618 8.32 18.74 9.03
C ILE A 618 6.95 19.43 8.97
N PHE A 619 6.47 19.90 10.10
CA PHE A 619 5.21 20.64 10.16
C PHE A 619 5.27 21.70 11.25
N PHE A 620 4.92 22.93 10.91
CA PHE A 620 4.76 24.00 11.88
C PHE A 620 3.35 23.95 12.48
N ASP A 621 3.26 23.68 13.77
CA ASP A 621 2.05 23.71 14.59
C ASP A 621 1.92 25.10 15.23
N ALA A 622 1.21 25.98 14.54
CA ALA A 622 0.99 27.36 14.95
C ALA A 622 0.22 27.46 16.29
N ALA A 623 -0.68 26.51 16.56
CA ALA A 623 -1.48 26.54 17.81
C ALA A 623 -0.63 26.29 19.07
N SER A 624 0.44 25.54 18.93
CA SER A 624 1.35 25.20 20.04
C SER A 624 2.75 25.84 19.90
N HIS A 625 2.95 26.73 18.92
CA HIS A 625 4.24 27.42 18.63
C HIS A 625 5.42 26.44 18.56
N ARG A 626 5.31 25.39 17.77
CA ARG A 626 6.33 24.35 17.66
C ARG A 626 6.45 23.77 16.26
N VAL A 627 7.61 23.27 15.93
CA VAL A 627 7.86 22.51 14.70
C VAL A 627 7.91 21.02 15.03
N LEU A 628 7.05 20.24 14.43
CA LEU A 628 7.01 18.78 14.54
C LEU A 628 7.92 18.16 13.48
N VAL A 629 8.70 17.15 13.88
CA VAL A 629 9.66 16.45 13.01
C VAL A 629 9.43 14.95 13.09
N ALA A 630 9.30 14.29 11.96
CA ALA A 630 9.10 12.85 11.85
C ALA A 630 10.12 12.22 10.89
N SER A 631 10.38 10.93 11.10
CA SER A 631 11.28 10.12 10.29
C SER A 631 10.70 8.73 10.06
N ALA A 632 10.76 8.25 8.82
CA ALA A 632 10.40 6.89 8.48
C ALA A 632 11.50 5.86 8.84
N SER A 633 12.68 6.33 9.26
CA SER A 633 13.79 5.48 9.71
C SER A 633 13.92 5.40 11.24
N SER A 634 13.07 6.10 12.00
CA SER A 634 13.11 6.15 13.48
C SER A 634 11.73 6.04 14.08
N THR A 635 11.62 5.35 15.22
CA THR A 635 10.38 5.28 16.02
C THR A 635 10.18 6.49 16.93
N ILE A 636 11.11 7.47 16.90
CA ILE A 636 11.04 8.69 17.69
C ILE A 636 10.57 9.84 16.81
N THR A 637 9.59 10.60 17.30
CA THR A 637 9.19 11.88 16.72
C THR A 637 9.55 13.02 17.65
N PHE A 638 9.82 14.20 17.09
CA PHE A 638 10.33 15.35 17.85
C PHE A 638 9.42 16.57 17.68
N ALA A 639 9.49 17.47 18.66
CA ALA A 639 9.00 18.83 18.54
C ALA A 639 10.06 19.82 19.01
N VAL A 640 10.19 20.89 18.24
CA VAL A 640 11.05 22.04 18.55
C VAL A 640 10.16 23.22 18.90
N SER A 641 10.11 23.62 20.17
CA SER A 641 9.32 24.76 20.63
C SER A 641 9.95 26.08 20.19
N LEU A 642 9.12 27.08 19.90
CA LEU A 642 9.54 28.42 19.53
C LEU A 642 9.19 29.43 20.63
N PRO A 643 10.00 30.46 20.84
CA PRO A 643 11.26 30.80 20.12
C PRO A 643 12.53 30.14 20.67
N ASP A 644 12.45 29.46 21.84
CA ASP A 644 13.59 29.00 22.63
C ASP A 644 14.33 27.78 22.07
N SER A 645 13.79 27.19 20.98
CA SER A 645 14.33 26.00 20.32
C SER A 645 14.52 24.79 21.25
N LYS A 646 13.70 24.68 22.29
CA LYS A 646 13.69 23.53 23.17
C LYS A 646 13.14 22.30 22.47
N VAL A 647 13.92 21.21 22.47
CA VAL A 647 13.53 19.95 21.87
C VAL A 647 12.83 19.06 22.90
N SER A 648 11.69 18.51 22.49
CA SER A 648 10.99 17.43 23.17
C SER A 648 10.77 16.27 22.17
N TYR A 649 10.55 15.05 22.69
CA TYR A 649 10.39 13.89 21.84
C TYR A 649 9.42 12.87 22.44
N TRP A 650 8.87 12.00 21.57
CA TRP A 650 8.04 10.86 21.94
C TRP A 650 8.55 9.59 21.26
N GLU A 651 8.71 8.52 22.05
CA GLU A 651 8.85 7.18 21.49
C GLU A 651 7.47 6.70 21.06
N THR A 652 7.25 6.57 19.74
CA THR A 652 5.94 6.24 19.19
C THR A 652 5.73 4.74 19.02
N GLY A 653 6.81 3.97 18.93
CA GLY A 653 6.81 2.56 18.54
C GLY A 653 6.57 2.35 17.03
N TRP A 654 6.56 3.43 16.23
CA TRP A 654 6.28 3.43 14.80
C TRP A 654 7.21 4.34 14.02
N ASN A 655 7.60 3.94 12.84
CA ASN A 655 8.30 4.77 11.88
C ASN A 655 7.29 5.68 11.18
N LEU A 656 7.41 6.99 11.37
CA LEU A 656 6.40 7.94 10.92
C LEU A 656 6.89 8.78 9.74
N ARG A 657 6.10 8.85 8.69
CA ARG A 657 6.31 9.73 7.54
C ARG A 657 6.08 11.20 7.89
N PHE A 658 5.03 11.46 8.66
CA PHE A 658 4.72 12.80 9.17
C PHE A 658 3.91 12.71 10.46
N VAL A 659 3.86 13.83 11.19
CA VAL A 659 3.05 14.02 12.41
C VAL A 659 2.25 15.30 12.28
N ARG A 660 0.99 15.28 12.72
CA ARG A 660 0.06 16.41 12.71
C ARG A 660 -0.69 16.51 14.03
N PRO A 661 -1.03 17.73 14.50
CA PRO A 661 -1.92 17.91 15.64
C PRO A 661 -3.38 17.70 15.23
N VAL A 662 -4.16 17.06 16.10
CA VAL A 662 -5.61 16.95 16.00
C VAL A 662 -6.19 17.14 17.40
N GLY A 663 -6.82 18.29 17.64
CA GLY A 663 -7.22 18.68 18.99
C GLY A 663 -6.01 18.69 19.94
N ASN A 664 -6.09 17.93 21.03
CA ASN A 664 -5.02 17.83 22.04
C ASN A 664 -4.04 16.66 21.80
N HIS A 665 -4.20 15.92 20.70
CA HIS A 665 -3.40 14.74 20.38
C HIS A 665 -2.51 14.99 19.18
N LEU A 666 -1.45 14.18 19.06
CA LEU A 666 -0.68 14.04 17.82
C LEU A 666 -1.13 12.77 17.09
N ILE A 667 -1.29 12.89 15.79
CA ILE A 667 -1.53 11.77 14.88
C ILE A 667 -0.33 11.67 13.94
N GLY A 668 0.16 10.46 13.72
CA GLY A 668 1.25 10.18 12.79
C GLY A 668 0.80 9.28 11.65
N ALA A 669 1.31 9.50 10.44
CA ALA A 669 1.18 8.55 9.35
C ALA A 669 2.41 7.64 9.32
N THR A 670 2.18 6.34 9.27
CA THR A 670 3.23 5.35 9.08
C THR A 670 3.57 5.20 7.59
N MET A 671 4.59 4.40 7.27
CA MET A 671 4.90 4.14 5.86
C MET A 671 3.82 3.31 5.16
N PHE A 672 3.28 2.27 5.85
CA PHE A 672 2.37 1.30 5.24
C PHE A 672 1.26 0.79 6.17
N ASP A 673 1.21 1.25 7.42
CA ASP A 673 0.29 0.72 8.44
C ASP A 673 -0.83 1.72 8.79
N GLY A 674 -1.12 2.67 7.91
CA GLY A 674 -2.12 3.72 8.14
C GLY A 674 -1.65 4.79 9.11
N MET A 675 -2.60 5.31 9.89
CA MET A 675 -2.38 6.36 10.90
C MET A 675 -2.29 5.76 12.30
N VAL A 676 -1.55 6.45 13.17
CA VAL A 676 -1.45 6.15 14.61
C VAL A 676 -1.68 7.40 15.43
N VAL A 677 -2.20 7.25 16.64
CA VAL A 677 -2.46 8.37 17.56
C VAL A 677 -1.67 8.24 18.84
N GLN A 678 -1.21 9.38 19.34
CA GLN A 678 -0.62 9.54 20.66
C GLN A 678 -1.62 9.09 21.74
N PRO A 679 -1.24 8.21 22.68
CA PRO A 679 -2.09 7.87 23.81
C PRO A 679 -2.38 9.11 24.67
N GLU A 680 -3.59 9.19 25.23
CA GLU A 680 -3.90 10.21 26.22
C GLU A 680 -2.89 10.15 27.35
N MET A 681 -2.29 11.29 27.69
CA MET A 681 -1.50 11.40 28.89
C MET A 681 -2.47 11.28 30.06
N VAL A 682 -2.53 10.11 30.70
CA VAL A 682 -3.14 9.98 32.02
C VAL A 682 -2.31 10.84 32.96
N VAL A 683 -2.72 12.07 33.16
CA VAL A 683 -2.22 12.89 34.26
C VAL A 683 -2.75 12.22 35.53
N SER A 684 -1.96 11.27 36.08
CA SER A 684 -2.19 10.81 37.43
C SER A 684 -2.01 12.02 38.32
N ALA A 685 -3.14 12.57 38.76
CA ALA A 685 -3.18 13.53 39.85
C ALA A 685 -2.56 12.82 41.06
N VAL A 686 -1.27 13.04 41.29
CA VAL A 686 -0.65 12.76 42.59
C VAL A 686 -1.33 13.70 43.55
N SER A 687 -2.36 13.20 44.19
CA SER A 687 -2.98 13.82 45.36
C SER A 687 -1.87 14.09 46.35
N ALA A 688 -1.51 15.37 46.50
CA ALA A 688 -0.73 15.83 47.62
C ALA A 688 -1.58 15.59 48.89
N ALA A 689 -1.39 14.44 49.51
CA ALA A 689 -1.82 14.21 50.87
C ALA A 689 -0.89 15.05 51.77
N LYS A 690 -1.50 16.07 52.42
CA LYS A 690 -0.91 16.77 53.53
C LYS A 690 -0.76 15.85 54.75
#